data_88a0446f0927837d7bf23b80afcd0270
#
_entry.id   88a0446f0927837d7bf23b80afcd0270
#
_cell.length_a   1.000
_cell.length_b   1.000
_cell.length_c   1.000
_cell.angle_alpha   90.00
_cell.angle_beta   90.00
_cell.angle_gamma   90.00
#
_symmetry.space_group_name_H-M   'P 1'
#
loop_
_entity.id
_entity.type
_entity.pdbx_description
1 polymer ?
#
loop_
_entity_poly.entity_id
_entity_poly.type
_entity_poly.pdbx_seq_one_letter_code
_entity_poly.pdbx_strand_id
1 'polypeptide(L)'
;MKYEALAQPGKIGKLEIKNRIVMPALNNNYTHNAFMTEESIDFYVARARGGAGLVIVEATSVDYPRSRSVLNPAIDDEKYLPGFKAIADGCHQYGAKVMVQLSHVGRQTRRSTTGMDPVAPSPIASKSPLYPDTPHVLTIPEIQEIVGMFGKGAEIAKKAGLDGVELIFAHGYLANNFLTPLSNQRTDEYGGITGGVKFCREIVRTIKERCGEDFPVVARINADDYVKENGNTPVEAQLIAQQLEAAGVDCLNVSAGMRDSELSFNDHSSGMERGSWIHLADRIKRSVNIPVIAVKRFNAEIANRTVADGKADFIAFGKQMIADPDYASKVLSGQEEDVIPCTSCCQGCYDELWMKKPITCMVNPCMGRKMSERKAHDEARSDKRVLVVGGGPAGCEAALELSRKGCRVTLIERNGELGGLYGTCKYTKAKAEVEQVFVYLKHALEKSGVEIRLNTPFTAALLDELKPDAVVDATGADFKKPNLEGVDLPIVINAQEALDGSRKVGDYVVIVACGYNCTWTCRKISNPIPDDVAGMQTSESYACSAGHAAADVAEALADQGKRVSVITARDSFVPGMGFTNRGNMFKRFFPKNVSVANNVKVKRIVENGLICEKEGMEFFLTADTIVMSVGMTCRNEIQAQMEGRDIAFYRVGDCQAIGNALKAFQQGYEVAEKI
;
A
#
# COMPACT_ATOMS: atom_id res chain seq x y z
N MET A 1 10.72 29.02 5.42
CA MET A 1 10.39 27.56 5.47
C MET A 1 9.76 27.19 4.14
N LYS A 2 10.15 26.09 3.49
CA LYS A 2 9.68 25.76 2.12
C LYS A 2 8.18 25.45 2.04
N TYR A 3 7.61 24.87 3.10
CA TYR A 3 6.20 24.46 3.17
C TYR A 3 5.48 25.19 4.32
N GLU A 4 5.39 26.51 4.21
CA GLU A 4 4.85 27.36 5.27
C GLU A 4 3.40 27.07 5.61
N ALA A 5 2.55 26.79 4.62
CA ALA A 5 1.13 26.53 4.86
C ALA A 5 0.91 25.22 5.65
N LEU A 6 1.74 24.18 5.39
CA LEU A 6 1.69 22.92 6.13
C LEU A 6 2.19 23.05 7.57
N ALA A 7 3.14 23.97 7.81
CA ALA A 7 3.74 24.19 9.12
C ALA A 7 2.84 24.98 10.08
N GLN A 8 1.86 25.74 9.54
CA GLN A 8 0.97 26.54 10.38
C GLN A 8 0.10 25.68 11.28
N PRO A 9 -0.12 26.09 12.54
CA PRO A 9 -1.09 25.41 13.38
C PRO A 9 -2.50 25.51 12.81
N GLY A 10 -3.37 24.58 13.20
CA GLY A 10 -4.78 24.58 12.83
C GLY A 10 -5.67 24.22 14.00
N LYS A 11 -6.99 24.33 13.79
CA LYS A 11 -7.98 23.99 14.82
C LYS A 11 -9.04 23.05 14.27
N ILE A 12 -9.48 22.10 15.11
CA ILE A 12 -10.69 21.29 14.92
C ILE A 12 -11.56 21.52 16.15
N GLY A 13 -12.69 22.21 15.99
CA GLY A 13 -13.43 22.76 17.12
C GLY A 13 -12.51 23.66 17.98
N LYS A 14 -12.38 23.35 19.27
CA LYS A 14 -11.46 24.04 20.18
C LYS A 14 -10.06 23.41 20.25
N LEU A 15 -9.85 22.26 19.63
CA LEU A 15 -8.58 21.53 19.67
C LEU A 15 -7.56 22.19 18.74
N GLU A 16 -6.43 22.63 19.30
CA GLU A 16 -5.29 23.15 18.54
C GLU A 16 -4.37 22.01 18.08
N ILE A 17 -3.98 22.05 16.81
CA ILE A 17 -3.10 21.06 16.17
C ILE A 17 -1.87 21.79 15.65
N LYS A 18 -0.67 21.34 16.02
CA LYS A 18 0.61 22.05 15.82
C LYS A 18 1.01 22.30 14.37
N ASN A 19 0.45 21.54 13.40
CA ASN A 19 0.66 21.71 11.95
C ASN A 19 -0.49 21.09 11.17
N ARG A 20 -0.47 21.19 9.83
CA ARG A 20 -1.56 20.73 8.94
C ARG A 20 -1.42 19.27 8.47
N ILE A 21 -0.51 18.51 9.05
CA ILE A 21 -0.17 17.15 8.62
C ILE A 21 -0.87 16.12 9.49
N VAL A 22 -1.67 15.25 8.86
CA VAL A 22 -2.48 14.23 9.52
C VAL A 22 -2.04 12.84 9.11
N MET A 23 -1.82 11.94 10.10
CA MET A 23 -1.81 10.49 9.87
C MET A 23 -3.26 10.00 9.92
N PRO A 24 -3.87 9.61 8.79
CA PRO A 24 -5.26 9.16 8.77
C PRO A 24 -5.41 7.75 9.34
N ALA A 25 -6.62 7.38 9.69
CA ALA A 25 -6.99 6.01 10.04
C ALA A 25 -6.65 5.04 8.90
N LEU A 26 -5.81 4.07 9.19
CA LEU A 26 -5.39 2.97 8.31
C LEU A 26 -5.27 1.68 9.12
N ASN A 27 -5.97 0.63 8.69
CA ASN A 27 -5.86 -0.68 9.32
C ASN A 27 -4.43 -1.23 9.15
N ASN A 28 -3.87 -1.80 10.20
CA ASN A 28 -2.51 -2.31 10.24
C ASN A 28 -2.39 -3.80 10.62
N ASN A 29 -3.47 -4.41 11.13
CA ASN A 29 -3.52 -5.80 11.59
C ASN A 29 -2.49 -6.14 12.69
N TYR A 30 -2.08 -5.19 13.52
CA TYR A 30 -1.19 -5.45 14.67
C TYR A 30 -1.94 -5.81 15.94
N THR A 31 -3.27 -5.73 15.96
CA THR A 31 -4.07 -6.08 17.13
C THR A 31 -4.13 -7.59 17.37
N HIS A 32 -4.25 -7.98 18.62
CA HIS A 32 -4.49 -9.37 19.02
C HIS A 32 -5.79 -9.46 19.83
N ASN A 33 -6.75 -10.27 19.37
CA ASN A 33 -8.08 -10.38 20.00
C ASN A 33 -8.73 -9.01 20.28
N ALA A 34 -8.62 -8.10 19.31
CA ALA A 34 -9.08 -6.71 19.37
C ALA A 34 -8.36 -5.78 20.37
N PHE A 35 -7.36 -6.27 21.10
CA PHE A 35 -6.49 -5.45 21.95
C PHE A 35 -5.36 -4.82 21.15
N MET A 36 -5.00 -3.58 21.48
CA MET A 36 -3.79 -2.95 20.98
C MET A 36 -2.56 -3.68 21.52
N THR A 37 -1.65 -4.06 20.65
CA THR A 37 -0.35 -4.65 21.00
C THR A 37 0.74 -3.57 21.12
N GLU A 38 1.94 -3.96 21.53
CA GLU A 38 3.11 -3.08 21.55
C GLU A 38 3.39 -2.53 20.13
N GLU A 39 3.29 -3.37 19.10
CA GLU A 39 3.46 -2.97 17.70
C GLU A 39 2.41 -1.96 17.24
N SER A 40 1.14 -2.11 17.71
CA SER A 40 0.09 -1.12 17.44
C SER A 40 0.42 0.23 18.08
N ILE A 41 0.84 0.24 19.35
CA ILE A 41 1.20 1.45 20.09
C ILE A 41 2.40 2.13 19.41
N ASP A 42 3.48 1.38 19.15
CA ASP A 42 4.68 1.88 18.50
C ASP A 42 4.38 2.47 17.11
N PHE A 43 3.47 1.85 16.37
CA PHE A 43 3.05 2.35 15.06
C PHE A 43 2.55 3.80 15.13
N TYR A 44 1.64 4.11 16.04
CA TYR A 44 1.07 5.47 16.17
C TYR A 44 2.06 6.45 16.80
N VAL A 45 2.75 6.03 17.86
CA VAL A 45 3.73 6.88 18.56
C VAL A 45 4.90 7.28 17.64
N ALA A 46 5.35 6.37 16.77
CA ALA A 46 6.40 6.70 15.79
C ALA A 46 6.01 7.86 14.87
N ARG A 47 4.76 7.94 14.41
CA ARG A 47 4.27 9.03 13.55
C ARG A 47 4.12 10.35 14.31
N ALA A 48 3.71 10.29 15.58
CA ALA A 48 3.69 11.44 16.47
C ALA A 48 5.10 12.01 16.71
N ARG A 49 6.08 11.13 17.02
CA ARG A 49 7.51 11.46 17.12
C ARG A 49 8.03 12.05 15.82
N GLY A 50 7.65 11.47 14.68
CA GLY A 50 8.00 11.93 13.36
C GLY A 50 7.30 13.23 12.91
N GLY A 51 6.61 13.93 13.83
CA GLY A 51 6.16 15.30 13.62
C GLY A 51 4.72 15.46 13.14
N ALA A 52 3.92 14.40 12.99
CA ALA A 52 2.49 14.53 12.67
C ALA A 52 1.78 15.45 13.67
N GLY A 53 0.90 16.33 13.16
CA GLY A 53 0.09 17.19 14.01
C GLY A 53 -1.09 16.46 14.62
N LEU A 54 -1.72 15.60 13.84
CA LEU A 54 -2.84 14.74 14.26
C LEU A 54 -2.59 13.30 13.81
N VAL A 55 -2.82 12.35 14.73
CA VAL A 55 -2.79 10.91 14.46
C VAL A 55 -4.20 10.36 14.67
N ILE A 56 -4.75 9.66 13.68
CA ILE A 56 -6.06 9.01 13.78
C ILE A 56 -5.84 7.50 13.81
N VAL A 57 -6.20 6.88 14.92
CA VAL A 57 -6.13 5.43 15.12
C VAL A 57 -7.12 4.75 14.17
N GLU A 58 -6.77 3.60 13.65
CA GLU A 58 -7.53 2.83 12.66
C GLU A 58 -8.99 2.58 13.03
N ALA A 59 -9.77 2.13 12.03
CA ALA A 59 -11.18 1.76 12.21
C ALA A 59 -11.36 0.77 13.35
N THR A 60 -11.99 1.24 14.42
CA THR A 60 -12.17 0.56 15.70
C THR A 60 -13.64 0.24 15.91
N SER A 61 -13.94 -1.02 16.18
CA SER A 61 -15.32 -1.50 16.28
C SER A 61 -16.00 -1.00 17.57
N VAL A 62 -17.19 -0.41 17.43
CA VAL A 62 -18.09 -0.06 18.53
C VAL A 62 -19.06 -1.20 18.91
N ASP A 63 -19.06 -2.29 18.14
CA ASP A 63 -19.85 -3.50 18.32
C ASP A 63 -19.04 -4.70 17.83
N TYR A 64 -18.02 -5.09 18.57
CA TYR A 64 -17.05 -6.09 18.11
C TYR A 64 -17.68 -7.45 17.75
N PRO A 65 -18.68 -7.97 18.46
CA PRO A 65 -19.31 -9.23 18.07
C PRO A 65 -19.89 -9.24 16.66
N ARG A 66 -20.60 -8.16 16.27
CA ARG A 66 -21.27 -8.05 14.95
C ARG A 66 -20.44 -7.29 13.91
N SER A 67 -19.55 -6.41 14.36
CA SER A 67 -18.85 -5.46 13.51
C SER A 67 -17.34 -5.69 13.47
N ARG A 68 -16.93 -6.91 13.11
CA ARG A 68 -15.52 -7.18 12.81
C ARG A 68 -15.33 -7.60 11.36
N SER A 69 -14.25 -7.14 10.74
CA SER A 69 -13.90 -7.53 9.37
C SER A 69 -12.62 -8.36 9.32
N VAL A 70 -11.58 -7.91 9.96
CA VAL A 70 -10.25 -8.54 10.06
C VAL A 70 -9.70 -8.34 11.48
N LEU A 71 -8.40 -8.23 11.65
CA LEU A 71 -7.74 -7.99 12.93
C LEU A 71 -7.85 -6.50 13.32
N ASN A 72 -9.09 -5.98 13.46
CA ASN A 72 -9.33 -4.60 13.87
C ASN A 72 -9.53 -4.50 15.38
N PRO A 73 -9.17 -3.36 16.01
CA PRO A 73 -9.40 -3.12 17.43
C PRO A 73 -10.89 -2.95 17.76
N ALA A 74 -11.23 -3.05 19.04
CA ALA A 74 -12.54 -2.76 19.58
C ALA A 74 -12.48 -1.68 20.66
N ILE A 75 -13.62 -0.99 20.87
CA ILE A 75 -13.81 0.05 21.88
C ILE A 75 -15.22 0.00 22.50
N ASP A 76 -15.86 -1.15 22.41
CA ASP A 76 -17.20 -1.40 22.93
C ASP A 76 -17.22 -1.79 24.43
N ASP A 77 -16.04 -1.94 25.03
CA ASP A 77 -15.85 -2.32 26.44
C ASP A 77 -14.62 -1.62 27.04
N GLU A 78 -14.71 -1.23 28.31
CA GLU A 78 -13.60 -0.54 29.02
C GLU A 78 -12.33 -1.38 29.16
N LYS A 79 -12.41 -2.70 29.00
CA LYS A 79 -11.21 -3.57 28.96
C LYS A 79 -10.19 -3.19 27.89
N TYR A 80 -10.63 -2.53 26.81
CA TYR A 80 -9.76 -2.07 25.71
C TYR A 80 -9.08 -0.72 25.98
N LEU A 81 -9.56 0.05 26.97
CA LEU A 81 -9.06 1.38 27.32
C LEU A 81 -7.53 1.46 27.52
N PRO A 82 -6.85 0.50 28.19
CA PRO A 82 -5.41 0.63 28.45
C PRO A 82 -4.56 0.79 27.19
N GLY A 83 -4.90 0.11 26.10
CA GLY A 83 -4.17 0.23 24.83
C GLY A 83 -4.32 1.61 24.18
N PHE A 84 -5.52 2.17 24.20
CA PHE A 84 -5.78 3.53 23.70
C PHE A 84 -5.10 4.59 24.58
N LYS A 85 -5.10 4.39 25.89
CA LYS A 85 -4.37 5.28 26.81
C LYS A 85 -2.88 5.30 26.52
N ALA A 86 -2.26 4.14 26.27
CA ALA A 86 -0.85 4.08 25.95
C ALA A 86 -0.53 4.81 24.63
N ILE A 87 -1.42 4.74 23.63
CA ILE A 87 -1.28 5.50 22.38
C ILE A 87 -1.41 7.01 22.65
N ALA A 88 -2.42 7.42 23.45
CA ALA A 88 -2.63 8.83 23.80
C ALA A 88 -1.41 9.41 24.52
N ASP A 89 -0.98 8.76 25.60
CA ASP A 89 0.17 9.19 26.39
C ASP A 89 1.45 9.28 25.52
N GLY A 90 1.70 8.27 24.69
CA GLY A 90 2.86 8.23 23.81
C GLY A 90 2.85 9.32 22.71
N CYS A 91 1.70 9.58 22.11
CA CYS A 91 1.58 10.64 21.08
C CYS A 91 1.71 12.04 21.68
N HIS A 92 1.11 12.26 22.86
CA HIS A 92 1.15 13.56 23.54
C HIS A 92 2.56 13.97 23.96
N GLN A 93 3.47 13.03 24.27
CA GLN A 93 4.88 13.32 24.55
C GLN A 93 5.57 14.10 23.42
N TYR A 94 5.08 13.94 22.19
CA TYR A 94 5.61 14.65 21.01
C TYR A 94 4.71 15.80 20.54
N GLY A 95 3.73 16.20 21.35
CA GLY A 95 2.81 17.30 21.04
C GLY A 95 1.87 17.02 19.87
N ALA A 96 1.72 15.76 19.47
CA ALA A 96 0.71 15.36 18.50
C ALA A 96 -0.65 15.19 19.20
N LYS A 97 -1.72 15.54 18.49
CA LYS A 97 -3.08 15.20 18.90
C LYS A 97 -3.46 13.82 18.38
N VAL A 98 -4.33 13.12 19.10
CA VAL A 98 -4.70 11.76 18.73
C VAL A 98 -6.21 11.51 18.87
N MET A 99 -6.80 10.91 17.82
CA MET A 99 -8.20 10.51 17.75
C MET A 99 -8.30 9.03 17.40
N VAL A 100 -9.45 8.41 17.65
CA VAL A 100 -9.76 7.06 17.17
C VAL A 100 -10.91 7.11 16.17
N GLN A 101 -10.83 6.33 15.09
CA GLN A 101 -11.92 6.21 14.15
C GLN A 101 -12.93 5.16 14.64
N LEU A 102 -14.11 5.60 15.06
CA LEU A 102 -15.23 4.73 15.46
C LEU A 102 -15.92 4.15 14.24
N SER A 103 -16.15 2.84 14.23
CA SER A 103 -16.60 2.10 13.07
C SER A 103 -17.64 1.04 13.40
N HIS A 104 -18.62 0.90 12.52
CA HIS A 104 -19.45 -0.28 12.40
C HIS A 104 -19.48 -0.72 10.94
N VAL A 105 -19.03 -1.94 10.65
CA VAL A 105 -18.81 -2.41 9.26
C VAL A 105 -20.09 -2.60 8.45
N GLY A 106 -21.26 -2.71 9.11
CA GLY A 106 -22.55 -2.89 8.44
C GLY A 106 -22.59 -4.17 7.63
N ARG A 107 -22.94 -4.05 6.35
CA ARG A 107 -22.98 -5.18 5.40
C ARG A 107 -21.59 -5.62 4.88
N GLN A 108 -20.51 -4.97 5.32
CA GLN A 108 -19.14 -5.33 4.92
C GLN A 108 -18.47 -6.32 5.88
N THR A 109 -19.22 -7.35 6.27
CA THR A 109 -18.73 -8.52 6.99
C THR A 109 -19.46 -9.77 6.50
N ARG A 110 -19.13 -10.93 7.06
CA ARG A 110 -19.73 -12.22 6.70
C ARG A 110 -20.17 -12.97 7.94
N ARG A 111 -21.21 -13.79 7.80
CA ARG A 111 -21.63 -14.74 8.83
C ARG A 111 -20.48 -15.69 9.23
N SER A 112 -19.67 -16.11 8.27
CA SER A 112 -18.50 -16.95 8.53
C SER A 112 -17.43 -16.27 9.41
N THR A 113 -17.38 -14.93 9.43
CA THR A 113 -16.42 -14.16 10.25
C THR A 113 -16.95 -13.87 11.64
N THR A 114 -18.24 -13.52 11.76
CA THR A 114 -18.84 -13.05 13.02
C THR A 114 -19.67 -14.11 13.73
N GLY A 115 -20.14 -15.14 13.01
CA GLY A 115 -21.16 -16.07 13.49
C GLY A 115 -22.60 -15.51 13.39
N MET A 116 -22.76 -14.25 12.94
CA MET A 116 -24.03 -13.52 12.87
C MET A 116 -24.23 -12.94 11.47
N ASP A 117 -25.49 -12.62 11.12
CA ASP A 117 -25.76 -11.90 9.88
C ASP A 117 -25.18 -10.49 9.92
N PRO A 118 -24.61 -10.00 8.80
CA PRO A 118 -24.30 -8.58 8.67
C PRO A 118 -25.59 -7.76 8.83
N VAL A 119 -25.47 -6.48 9.16
CA VAL A 119 -26.62 -5.60 9.37
C VAL A 119 -26.60 -4.43 8.39
N ALA A 120 -27.78 -3.96 7.98
CA ALA A 120 -27.92 -2.83 7.08
C ALA A 120 -29.31 -2.17 7.22
N PRO A 121 -29.51 -0.95 6.64
CA PRO A 121 -30.84 -0.34 6.57
C PRO A 121 -31.84 -1.12 5.69
N SER A 122 -31.37 -1.89 4.71
CA SER A 122 -32.21 -2.68 3.79
C SER A 122 -31.54 -4.00 3.44
N PRO A 123 -32.28 -5.04 2.94
CA PRO A 123 -31.75 -6.38 2.70
C PRO A 123 -30.98 -6.46 1.37
N ILE A 124 -30.05 -5.53 1.17
CA ILE A 124 -29.27 -5.40 -0.05
C ILE A 124 -27.82 -5.78 0.24
N ALA A 125 -27.39 -6.95 -0.24
CA ALA A 125 -26.02 -7.40 -0.15
C ALA A 125 -25.05 -6.46 -0.90
N SER A 126 -23.77 -6.46 -0.53
CA SER A 126 -22.74 -5.76 -1.30
C SER A 126 -22.56 -6.42 -2.68
N LYS A 127 -22.29 -5.63 -3.71
CA LYS A 127 -21.88 -6.15 -5.03
C LYS A 127 -20.50 -6.79 -5.00
N SER A 128 -19.72 -6.54 -3.95
CA SER A 128 -18.42 -7.15 -3.78
C SER A 128 -18.57 -8.65 -3.46
N PRO A 129 -17.89 -9.55 -4.18
CA PRO A 129 -17.90 -10.98 -3.88
C PRO A 129 -17.33 -11.33 -2.50
N LEU A 130 -16.68 -10.35 -1.85
CA LEU A 130 -16.19 -10.49 -0.48
C LEU A 130 -17.28 -10.53 0.57
N TYR A 131 -18.46 -9.98 0.31
CA TYR A 131 -19.56 -9.83 1.26
C TYR A 131 -20.87 -10.27 0.62
N PRO A 132 -21.03 -11.59 0.35
CA PRO A 132 -22.18 -12.10 -0.40
C PRO A 132 -23.44 -12.26 0.46
N ASP A 133 -23.31 -12.15 1.79
CA ASP A 133 -24.43 -12.42 2.69
C ASP A 133 -25.47 -11.30 2.62
N THR A 134 -26.75 -11.68 2.55
CA THR A 134 -27.86 -10.73 2.68
C THR A 134 -27.91 -10.23 4.12
N PRO A 135 -27.87 -8.91 4.36
CA PRO A 135 -27.88 -8.38 5.71
C PRO A 135 -29.27 -8.48 6.37
N HIS A 136 -29.28 -8.63 7.70
CA HIS A 136 -30.43 -8.38 8.54
C HIS A 136 -30.82 -6.90 8.46
N VAL A 137 -32.12 -6.63 8.26
CA VAL A 137 -32.65 -5.27 8.23
C VAL A 137 -32.81 -4.75 9.65
N LEU A 138 -32.09 -3.72 10.01
CA LEU A 138 -32.16 -3.13 11.34
C LEU A 138 -33.55 -2.57 11.64
N THR A 139 -34.12 -2.95 12.76
CA THR A 139 -35.32 -2.32 13.35
C THR A 139 -34.95 -0.97 13.97
N ILE A 140 -35.96 -0.11 14.22
CA ILE A 140 -35.71 1.19 14.89
C ILE A 140 -35.06 1.02 16.27
N PRO A 141 -35.46 0.08 17.14
CA PRO A 141 -34.73 -0.15 18.42
C PRO A 141 -33.27 -0.55 18.23
N GLU A 142 -32.95 -1.42 17.25
CA GLU A 142 -31.57 -1.82 16.96
C GLU A 142 -30.73 -0.64 16.43
N ILE A 143 -31.33 0.25 15.64
CA ILE A 143 -30.69 1.49 15.18
C ILE A 143 -30.32 2.35 16.40
N GLN A 144 -31.25 2.54 17.36
CA GLN A 144 -30.99 3.33 18.57
C GLN A 144 -29.95 2.67 19.49
N GLU A 145 -29.93 1.33 19.57
CA GLU A 145 -28.88 0.58 20.27
C GLU A 145 -27.51 0.89 19.69
N ILE A 146 -27.36 0.84 18.35
CA ILE A 146 -26.10 1.13 17.65
C ILE A 146 -25.68 2.59 17.86
N VAL A 147 -26.61 3.55 17.83
CA VAL A 147 -26.33 4.96 18.18
C VAL A 147 -25.71 5.06 19.58
N GLY A 148 -26.30 4.34 20.54
CA GLY A 148 -25.78 4.26 21.92
C GLY A 148 -24.37 3.67 22.01
N MET A 149 -24.04 2.67 21.16
CA MET A 149 -22.70 2.05 21.10
C MET A 149 -21.62 3.03 20.61
N PHE A 150 -21.91 3.87 19.60
CA PHE A 150 -21.01 4.94 19.20
C PHE A 150 -20.73 5.94 20.33
N GLY A 151 -21.77 6.34 21.09
CA GLY A 151 -21.62 7.18 22.26
C GLY A 151 -20.76 6.54 23.34
N LYS A 152 -20.94 5.26 23.63
CA LYS A 152 -20.12 4.49 24.59
C LYS A 152 -18.66 4.41 24.15
N GLY A 153 -18.41 4.12 22.85
CA GLY A 153 -17.06 4.10 22.32
C GLY A 153 -16.34 5.44 22.45
N ALA A 154 -17.05 6.55 22.21
CA ALA A 154 -16.51 7.89 22.42
C ALA A 154 -16.21 8.22 23.88
N GLU A 155 -17.04 7.78 24.85
CA GLU A 155 -16.76 7.91 26.28
C GLU A 155 -15.49 7.17 26.69
N ILE A 156 -15.30 5.94 26.19
CA ILE A 156 -14.08 5.14 26.44
C ILE A 156 -12.87 5.86 25.82
N ALA A 157 -12.98 6.39 24.61
CA ALA A 157 -11.94 7.16 23.96
C ALA A 157 -11.54 8.40 24.79
N LYS A 158 -12.51 9.16 25.28
CA LYS A 158 -12.28 10.30 26.18
C LYS A 158 -11.63 9.90 27.49
N LYS A 159 -12.10 8.82 28.13
CA LYS A 159 -11.50 8.27 29.37
C LYS A 159 -10.05 7.81 29.14
N ALA A 160 -9.72 7.31 27.95
CA ALA A 160 -8.37 6.92 27.58
C ALA A 160 -7.44 8.12 27.32
N GLY A 161 -7.97 9.35 27.33
CA GLY A 161 -7.20 10.56 27.09
C GLY A 161 -7.03 10.92 25.60
N LEU A 162 -7.81 10.30 24.69
CA LEU A 162 -7.83 10.71 23.28
C LEU A 162 -8.46 12.11 23.16
N ASP A 163 -7.94 12.90 22.22
CA ASP A 163 -8.34 14.30 22.02
C ASP A 163 -9.69 14.46 21.28
N GLY A 164 -10.23 13.39 20.72
CA GLY A 164 -11.49 13.37 19.99
C GLY A 164 -11.74 12.05 19.30
N VAL A 165 -12.75 12.01 18.44
CA VAL A 165 -13.08 10.82 17.63
C VAL A 165 -13.28 11.20 16.17
N GLU A 166 -12.98 10.27 15.25
CA GLU A 166 -13.42 10.32 13.87
C GLU A 166 -14.52 9.29 13.64
N LEU A 167 -15.60 9.67 12.96
CA LEU A 167 -16.72 8.79 12.60
C LEU A 167 -16.58 8.36 11.14
N ILE A 168 -16.54 7.06 10.86
CA ILE A 168 -16.48 6.59 9.47
C ILE A 168 -17.90 6.54 8.85
N PHE A 169 -18.28 7.61 8.19
CA PHE A 169 -19.53 7.77 7.44
C PHE A 169 -19.33 7.58 5.93
N ALA A 170 -18.31 6.83 5.55
CA ALA A 170 -17.83 6.63 4.17
C ALA A 170 -17.63 5.16 3.84
N HIS A 171 -17.22 4.87 2.61
CA HIS A 171 -16.64 3.61 2.12
C HIS A 171 -17.58 2.40 2.15
N GLY A 172 -18.90 2.59 2.28
CA GLY A 172 -19.89 1.53 2.36
C GLY A 172 -19.99 0.86 3.73
N TYR A 173 -19.44 1.47 4.80
CA TYR A 173 -19.69 1.07 6.18
C TYR A 173 -21.12 1.44 6.62
N LEU A 174 -21.55 1.03 7.81
CA LEU A 174 -22.95 1.11 8.21
C LEU A 174 -23.56 2.52 8.03
N ALA A 175 -22.89 3.56 8.50
CA ALA A 175 -23.43 4.92 8.36
C ALA A 175 -23.55 5.36 6.89
N ASN A 176 -22.56 5.00 6.05
CA ASN A 176 -22.66 5.24 4.62
C ASN A 176 -23.77 4.41 3.98
N ASN A 177 -24.07 3.20 4.50
CA ASN A 177 -25.20 2.40 4.02
C ASN A 177 -26.54 3.12 4.24
N PHE A 178 -26.68 3.89 5.34
CA PHE A 178 -27.86 4.73 5.55
C PHE A 178 -27.89 5.96 4.66
N LEU A 179 -26.74 6.56 4.37
CA LEU A 179 -26.62 7.80 3.58
C LEU A 179 -26.85 7.60 2.07
N THR A 180 -26.53 6.41 1.53
CA THR A 180 -26.58 6.17 0.09
C THR A 180 -27.86 5.45 -0.34
N PRO A 181 -28.57 5.90 -1.38
CA PRO A 181 -29.74 5.21 -1.92
C PRO A 181 -29.44 3.80 -2.43
N LEU A 182 -28.18 3.50 -2.76
CA LEU A 182 -27.73 2.17 -3.18
C LEU A 182 -28.09 1.08 -2.15
N SER A 183 -28.07 1.40 -0.87
CA SER A 183 -28.29 0.43 0.22
C SER A 183 -29.36 0.84 1.22
N ASN A 184 -29.94 2.04 1.11
CA ASN A 184 -31.02 2.50 1.96
C ASN A 184 -32.31 2.70 1.13
N GLN A 185 -33.20 1.70 1.18
CA GLN A 185 -34.51 1.73 0.54
C GLN A 185 -35.65 1.68 1.58
N ARG A 186 -35.36 2.16 2.81
CA ARG A 186 -36.36 2.25 3.89
C ARG A 186 -37.41 3.29 3.55
N THR A 187 -38.63 3.07 4.05
CA THR A 187 -39.78 4.00 3.92
C THR A 187 -40.17 4.65 5.25
N ASP A 188 -39.51 4.31 6.35
CA ASP A 188 -39.70 4.91 7.66
C ASP A 188 -38.81 6.17 7.85
N GLU A 189 -38.73 6.67 9.07
CA GLU A 189 -37.99 7.89 9.43
C GLU A 189 -36.47 7.81 9.22
N TYR A 190 -35.90 6.63 8.93
CA TYR A 190 -34.51 6.41 8.54
C TYR A 190 -34.33 6.18 7.03
N GLY A 191 -35.39 6.37 6.24
CA GLY A 191 -35.39 6.17 4.79
C GLY A 191 -34.85 7.38 4.02
N GLY A 192 -34.25 7.10 2.85
CA GLY A 192 -33.68 8.13 1.96
C GLY A 192 -32.52 8.90 2.59
N ILE A 193 -32.07 9.96 1.92
CA ILE A 193 -30.95 10.80 2.38
C ILE A 193 -31.27 11.50 3.71
N THR A 194 -32.51 11.95 3.89
CA THR A 194 -32.94 12.61 5.13
C THR A 194 -32.86 11.68 6.33
N GLY A 195 -33.33 10.45 6.18
CA GLY A 195 -33.24 9.43 7.23
C GLY A 195 -31.82 8.95 7.50
N GLY A 196 -30.99 8.87 6.45
CA GLY A 196 -29.57 8.57 6.60
C GLY A 196 -28.82 9.67 7.35
N VAL A 197 -29.10 10.92 7.04
CA VAL A 197 -28.58 12.09 7.78
C VAL A 197 -29.08 12.07 9.24
N LYS A 198 -30.35 11.71 9.48
CA LYS A 198 -30.89 11.57 10.85
C LYS A 198 -30.07 10.58 11.67
N PHE A 199 -29.78 9.39 11.14
CA PHE A 199 -28.94 8.40 11.83
C PHE A 199 -27.57 8.96 12.21
N CYS A 200 -26.88 9.62 11.27
CA CYS A 200 -25.57 10.24 11.53
C CYS A 200 -25.64 11.38 12.57
N ARG A 201 -26.67 12.21 12.52
CA ARG A 201 -26.91 13.29 13.50
C ARG A 201 -27.16 12.76 14.91
N GLU A 202 -27.92 11.67 15.05
CA GLU A 202 -28.17 11.03 16.33
C GLU A 202 -26.87 10.49 16.95
N ILE A 203 -25.96 9.89 16.15
CA ILE A 203 -24.63 9.48 16.60
C ILE A 203 -23.83 10.69 17.11
N VAL A 204 -23.73 11.77 16.32
CA VAL A 204 -23.00 12.98 16.70
C VAL A 204 -23.55 13.58 17.97
N ARG A 205 -24.88 13.74 18.07
CA ARG A 205 -25.55 14.28 19.27
C ARG A 205 -25.27 13.44 20.49
N THR A 206 -25.42 12.11 20.38
CA THR A 206 -25.17 11.19 21.51
C THR A 206 -23.71 11.29 22.02
N ILE A 207 -22.76 11.48 21.12
CA ILE A 207 -21.35 11.70 21.50
C ILE A 207 -21.19 13.04 22.21
N LYS A 208 -21.76 14.13 21.67
CA LYS A 208 -21.70 15.46 22.31
C LYS A 208 -22.37 15.47 23.68
N GLU A 209 -23.52 14.83 23.83
CA GLU A 209 -24.22 14.70 25.11
C GLU A 209 -23.38 13.94 26.16
N ARG A 210 -22.70 12.85 25.78
CA ARG A 210 -21.91 12.04 26.69
C ARG A 210 -20.50 12.58 26.95
N CYS A 211 -19.88 13.17 25.95
CA CYS A 211 -18.49 13.62 26.02
C CYS A 211 -18.37 15.14 26.24
N GLY A 212 -19.44 15.89 26.10
CA GLY A 212 -19.47 17.36 26.16
C GLY A 212 -19.30 18.01 24.79
N GLU A 213 -19.87 19.20 24.63
CA GLU A 213 -19.91 19.95 23.37
C GLU A 213 -18.51 20.26 22.81
N ASP A 214 -17.52 20.44 23.66
CA ASP A 214 -16.15 20.76 23.29
C ASP A 214 -15.31 19.55 22.87
N PHE A 215 -15.82 18.30 23.02
CA PHE A 215 -15.12 17.09 22.60
C PHE A 215 -15.15 16.99 21.06
N PRO A 216 -14.01 17.06 20.37
CA PRO A 216 -13.95 17.11 18.92
C PRO A 216 -14.51 15.86 18.23
N VAL A 217 -15.37 16.08 17.24
CA VAL A 217 -15.94 15.03 16.40
C VAL A 217 -15.60 15.34 14.95
N VAL A 218 -14.81 14.48 14.33
CA VAL A 218 -14.51 14.49 12.89
C VAL A 218 -15.46 13.51 12.19
N ALA A 219 -15.99 13.85 11.02
CA ALA A 219 -16.73 12.90 10.21
C ALA A 219 -15.99 12.63 8.89
N ARG A 220 -15.66 11.38 8.62
CA ARG A 220 -15.13 10.97 7.31
C ARG A 220 -16.27 10.61 6.39
N ILE A 221 -16.41 11.34 5.28
CA ILE A 221 -17.51 11.21 4.32
C ILE A 221 -17.02 10.82 2.93
N ASN A 222 -17.91 10.24 2.10
CA ASN A 222 -17.71 10.17 0.66
C ASN A 222 -18.20 11.48 0.02
N ALA A 223 -17.33 12.16 -0.72
CA ALA A 223 -17.74 13.27 -1.56
C ALA A 223 -18.30 12.84 -2.93
N ASP A 224 -18.10 11.58 -3.29
CA ASP A 224 -18.68 10.90 -4.43
C ASP A 224 -18.67 9.38 -4.14
N ASP A 225 -19.77 8.70 -4.34
CA ASP A 225 -19.83 7.25 -4.19
C ASP A 225 -19.22 6.51 -5.40
N TYR A 226 -19.02 7.18 -6.53
CA TYR A 226 -18.54 6.61 -7.80
C TYR A 226 -19.31 5.35 -8.24
N VAL A 227 -20.62 5.39 -8.11
CA VAL A 227 -21.54 4.37 -8.65
C VAL A 227 -22.44 4.98 -9.71
N LYS A 228 -22.71 4.23 -10.80
CA LYS A 228 -23.48 4.75 -11.95
C LYS A 228 -24.91 5.13 -11.57
N GLU A 229 -25.52 4.33 -10.71
CA GLU A 229 -26.93 4.46 -10.35
C GLU A 229 -27.12 4.35 -8.84
N ASN A 230 -27.99 5.20 -8.30
CA ASN A 230 -28.38 5.17 -6.89
C ASN A 230 -27.21 5.40 -5.89
N GLY A 231 -26.15 6.08 -6.31
CA GLY A 231 -25.07 6.55 -5.42
C GLY A 231 -25.23 8.06 -5.14
N ASN A 232 -24.60 8.52 -4.06
CA ASN A 232 -24.47 9.94 -3.81
C ASN A 232 -23.42 10.55 -4.76
N THR A 233 -23.80 11.64 -5.39
CA THR A 233 -22.92 12.49 -6.19
C THR A 233 -22.28 13.59 -5.32
N PRO A 234 -21.36 14.39 -5.85
CA PRO A 234 -20.86 15.56 -5.12
C PRO A 234 -21.92 16.60 -4.71
N VAL A 235 -23.12 16.53 -5.28
CA VAL A 235 -24.25 17.41 -4.87
C VAL A 235 -24.85 16.93 -3.55
N GLU A 236 -25.21 15.66 -3.47
CA GLU A 236 -25.72 15.06 -2.23
C GLU A 236 -24.66 15.12 -1.11
N ALA A 237 -23.39 14.95 -1.45
CA ALA A 237 -22.29 15.05 -0.49
C ALA A 237 -22.20 16.44 0.16
N GLN A 238 -22.44 17.52 -0.60
CA GLN A 238 -22.50 18.87 -0.04
C GLN A 238 -23.68 19.03 0.93
N LEU A 239 -24.87 18.50 0.57
CA LEU A 239 -26.02 18.49 1.47
C LEU A 239 -25.70 17.75 2.77
N ILE A 240 -25.14 16.54 2.67
CA ILE A 240 -24.74 15.72 3.83
C ILE A 240 -23.74 16.51 4.69
N ALA A 241 -22.72 17.11 4.09
CA ALA A 241 -21.69 17.88 4.78
C ALA A 241 -22.27 19.03 5.61
N GLN A 242 -23.18 19.82 5.03
CA GLN A 242 -23.86 20.92 5.72
C GLN A 242 -24.75 20.44 6.87
N GLN A 243 -25.45 19.33 6.69
CA GLN A 243 -26.29 18.74 7.74
C GLN A 243 -25.46 18.16 8.90
N LEU A 244 -24.26 17.63 8.62
CA LEU A 244 -23.33 17.15 9.64
C LEU A 244 -22.69 18.32 10.41
N GLU A 245 -22.33 19.41 9.72
CA GLU A 245 -21.88 20.66 10.37
C GLU A 245 -22.97 21.18 11.32
N ALA A 246 -24.22 21.28 10.86
CA ALA A 246 -25.35 21.69 11.68
C ALA A 246 -25.65 20.75 12.86
N ALA A 247 -25.20 19.49 12.81
CA ALA A 247 -25.32 18.52 13.89
C ALA A 247 -24.21 18.62 14.94
N GLY A 248 -23.19 19.46 14.73
CA GLY A 248 -22.07 19.64 15.65
C GLY A 248 -20.80 18.86 15.29
N VAL A 249 -20.65 18.40 14.04
CA VAL A 249 -19.36 17.90 13.54
C VAL A 249 -18.37 19.08 13.46
N ASP A 250 -17.15 18.89 13.98
CA ASP A 250 -16.13 19.92 14.09
C ASP A 250 -15.16 19.94 12.90
N CYS A 251 -15.10 18.88 12.10
CA CYS A 251 -14.24 18.77 10.91
C CYS A 251 -14.73 17.65 9.98
N LEU A 252 -14.56 17.83 8.68
CA LEU A 252 -14.85 16.81 7.68
C LEU A 252 -13.57 16.23 7.08
N ASN A 253 -13.43 14.90 7.07
CA ASN A 253 -12.39 14.18 6.35
C ASN A 253 -12.97 13.68 5.03
N VAL A 254 -12.57 14.30 3.92
CA VAL A 254 -13.20 14.11 2.61
C VAL A 254 -12.53 12.99 1.84
N SER A 255 -13.24 11.89 1.69
CA SER A 255 -12.86 10.70 0.92
C SER A 255 -13.85 10.46 -0.23
N ALA A 256 -13.76 9.34 -0.92
CA ALA A 256 -14.70 8.96 -1.97
C ALA A 256 -14.70 7.46 -2.25
N GLY A 257 -15.77 6.98 -2.87
CA GLY A 257 -15.94 5.60 -3.29
C GLY A 257 -16.21 4.62 -2.16
N MET A 258 -16.73 3.48 -2.53
CA MET A 258 -17.00 2.34 -1.66
C MET A 258 -16.58 1.03 -2.36
N ARG A 259 -16.79 -0.12 -1.75
CA ARG A 259 -16.44 -1.41 -2.38
C ARG A 259 -17.31 -1.76 -3.58
N ASP A 260 -18.49 -1.21 -3.63
CA ASP A 260 -19.45 -1.39 -4.74
C ASP A 260 -19.18 -0.41 -5.90
N SER A 261 -18.24 0.51 -5.76
CA SER A 261 -17.94 1.57 -6.72
C SER A 261 -17.08 1.09 -7.89
N GLU A 262 -17.22 1.75 -9.02
CA GLU A 262 -16.31 1.60 -10.16
C GLU A 262 -14.91 2.12 -9.85
N LEU A 263 -14.83 3.26 -9.12
CA LEU A 263 -13.60 3.80 -8.56
C LEU A 263 -13.64 3.66 -7.03
N SER A 264 -13.02 2.62 -6.52
CA SER A 264 -13.01 2.34 -5.10
C SER A 264 -12.06 3.26 -4.34
N PHE A 265 -12.37 3.53 -3.06
CA PHE A 265 -11.43 4.16 -2.14
C PHE A 265 -10.11 3.36 -2.03
N ASN A 266 -10.13 2.07 -2.36
CA ASN A 266 -8.95 1.19 -2.39
C ASN A 266 -8.08 1.38 -3.65
N ASP A 267 -8.49 2.18 -4.63
CA ASP A 267 -7.67 2.49 -5.79
C ASP A 267 -6.53 3.44 -5.40
N HIS A 268 -5.47 2.88 -4.85
CA HIS A 268 -4.29 3.60 -4.34
C HIS A 268 -2.99 3.17 -5.01
N SER A 269 -3.07 2.37 -6.08
CA SER A 269 -1.91 1.77 -6.71
C SER A 269 -0.99 2.79 -7.38
N SER A 270 0.18 2.34 -7.77
CA SER A 270 1.06 3.06 -8.68
C SER A 270 0.32 3.44 -9.97
N GLY A 271 0.66 4.58 -10.55
CA GLY A 271 0.01 5.12 -11.74
C GLY A 271 -1.25 5.97 -11.49
N MET A 272 -1.75 6.04 -10.25
CA MET A 272 -2.79 7.01 -9.91
C MET A 272 -2.17 8.39 -9.66
N GLU A 273 -2.80 9.43 -10.19
CA GLU A 273 -2.35 10.82 -10.03
C GLU A 273 -2.33 11.25 -8.56
N ARG A 274 -1.30 12.02 -8.19
CA ARG A 274 -1.18 12.60 -6.85
C ARG A 274 -2.22 13.70 -6.65
N GLY A 275 -2.85 13.73 -5.47
CA GLY A 275 -3.89 14.72 -5.15
C GLY A 275 -5.16 14.60 -5.98
N SER A 276 -5.44 13.41 -6.56
CA SER A 276 -6.56 13.19 -7.49
C SER A 276 -7.95 13.54 -6.95
N TRP A 277 -8.12 13.70 -5.64
CA TRP A 277 -9.39 14.09 -5.02
C TRP A 277 -9.41 15.50 -4.42
N ILE A 278 -8.44 16.35 -4.75
CA ILE A 278 -8.41 17.75 -4.29
C ILE A 278 -9.69 18.49 -4.68
N HIS A 279 -10.20 18.25 -5.89
CA HIS A 279 -11.43 18.86 -6.39
C HIS A 279 -12.66 18.51 -5.56
N LEU A 280 -12.70 17.31 -4.96
CA LEU A 280 -13.78 16.90 -4.06
C LEU A 280 -13.67 17.61 -2.70
N ALA A 281 -12.44 17.67 -2.16
CA ALA A 281 -12.19 18.38 -0.91
C ALA A 281 -12.48 19.88 -1.03
N ASP A 282 -12.05 20.54 -2.10
CA ASP A 282 -12.33 21.96 -2.40
C ASP A 282 -13.83 22.21 -2.50
N ARG A 283 -14.56 21.32 -3.18
CA ARG A 283 -16.02 21.46 -3.31
C ARG A 283 -16.74 21.38 -1.96
N ILE A 284 -16.36 20.46 -1.09
CA ILE A 284 -16.91 20.36 0.27
C ILE A 284 -16.49 21.58 1.09
N LYS A 285 -15.21 21.98 1.05
CA LYS A 285 -14.68 23.13 1.78
C LYS A 285 -15.46 24.42 1.48
N ARG A 286 -15.87 24.62 0.23
CA ARG A 286 -16.68 25.78 -0.18
C ARG A 286 -18.14 25.72 0.30
N SER A 287 -18.61 24.57 0.80
CA SER A 287 -20.00 24.38 1.23
C SER A 287 -20.20 24.37 2.74
N VAL A 288 -19.09 24.39 3.53
CA VAL A 288 -19.10 24.36 4.99
C VAL A 288 -18.14 25.40 5.58
N ASN A 289 -18.36 25.78 6.85
CA ASN A 289 -17.49 26.71 7.59
C ASN A 289 -16.46 26.01 8.47
N ILE A 290 -16.67 24.72 8.75
CA ILE A 290 -15.73 23.89 9.53
C ILE A 290 -14.52 23.47 8.68
N PRO A 291 -13.38 23.11 9.32
CA PRO A 291 -12.21 22.64 8.60
C PRO A 291 -12.44 21.33 7.85
N VAL A 292 -11.62 21.16 6.80
CA VAL A 292 -11.63 19.99 5.92
C VAL A 292 -10.25 19.35 5.85
N ILE A 293 -10.20 18.03 6.01
CA ILE A 293 -9.03 17.19 5.77
C ILE A 293 -9.13 16.61 4.36
N ALA A 294 -8.14 16.87 3.50
CA ALA A 294 -8.05 16.24 2.18
C ALA A 294 -7.17 14.99 2.21
N VAL A 295 -7.56 13.99 1.42
CA VAL A 295 -6.85 12.70 1.30
C VAL A 295 -6.51 12.38 -0.16
N LYS A 296 -5.72 11.36 -0.42
CA LYS A 296 -5.39 10.73 -1.71
C LYS A 296 -4.06 11.17 -2.31
N ARG A 297 -3.00 10.43 -1.94
CA ARG A 297 -1.68 10.47 -2.59
C ARG A 297 -1.03 11.86 -2.71
N PHE A 298 -0.98 12.61 -1.65
CA PHE A 298 -0.25 13.87 -1.63
C PHE A 298 1.28 13.66 -1.56
N ASN A 299 2.03 14.58 -2.18
CA ASN A 299 3.39 14.94 -1.80
C ASN A 299 3.37 16.29 -1.06
N ALA A 300 4.49 16.71 -0.51
CA ALA A 300 4.56 17.94 0.29
C ALA A 300 4.23 19.20 -0.52
N GLU A 301 4.68 19.28 -1.76
CA GLU A 301 4.45 20.44 -2.64
C GLU A 301 2.95 20.63 -2.96
N ILE A 302 2.30 19.56 -3.44
CA ILE A 302 0.86 19.58 -3.76
C ILE A 302 0.05 19.86 -2.49
N ALA A 303 0.44 19.25 -1.36
CA ALA A 303 -0.21 19.45 -0.07
C ALA A 303 -0.13 20.91 0.40
N ASN A 304 1.08 21.48 0.38
CA ASN A 304 1.29 22.87 0.77
C ASN A 304 0.47 23.85 -0.08
N ARG A 305 0.48 23.66 -1.40
CA ARG A 305 -0.33 24.45 -2.33
C ARG A 305 -1.82 24.29 -2.07
N THR A 306 -2.30 23.06 -1.81
CA THR A 306 -3.72 22.80 -1.51
C THR A 306 -4.19 23.56 -0.28
N VAL A 307 -3.38 23.62 0.77
CA VAL A 307 -3.67 24.40 1.98
C VAL A 307 -3.55 25.90 1.72
N ALA A 308 -2.49 26.34 1.06
CA ALA A 308 -2.28 27.76 0.73
C ALA A 308 -3.40 28.34 -0.15
N ASP A 309 -3.92 27.54 -1.09
CA ASP A 309 -5.05 27.93 -1.96
C ASP A 309 -6.42 27.87 -1.23
N GLY A 310 -6.47 27.47 0.03
CA GLY A 310 -7.71 27.33 0.81
C GLY A 310 -8.63 26.19 0.36
N LYS A 311 -8.12 25.19 -0.37
CA LYS A 311 -8.89 24.04 -0.87
C LYS A 311 -9.12 22.97 0.20
N ALA A 312 -8.28 22.95 1.23
CA ALA A 312 -8.41 22.15 2.44
C ALA A 312 -7.65 22.81 3.59
N ASP A 313 -7.96 22.45 4.83
CA ASP A 313 -7.29 22.97 6.03
C ASP A 313 -6.19 22.04 6.53
N PHE A 314 -6.33 20.73 6.30
CA PHE A 314 -5.39 19.70 6.69
C PHE A 314 -5.21 18.69 5.55
N ILE A 315 -4.04 18.05 5.53
CA ILE A 315 -3.70 17.03 4.52
C ILE A 315 -3.33 15.71 5.20
N ALA A 316 -3.94 14.62 4.73
CA ALA A 316 -3.67 13.29 5.25
C ALA A 316 -2.65 12.52 4.40
N PHE A 317 -1.58 12.05 5.06
CA PHE A 317 -0.49 11.28 4.46
C PHE A 317 -0.48 9.84 4.98
N GLY A 318 -1.31 8.96 4.41
CA GLY A 318 -1.42 7.57 4.89
C GLY A 318 -0.19 6.73 4.55
N LYS A 319 -0.13 6.17 3.33
CA LYS A 319 0.96 5.26 2.92
C LYS A 319 2.35 5.90 2.95
N GLN A 320 2.45 7.21 2.77
CA GLN A 320 3.72 7.91 2.89
C GLN A 320 4.27 7.82 4.32
N MET A 321 3.41 7.91 5.33
CA MET A 321 3.82 7.73 6.74
C MET A 321 3.99 6.25 7.14
N ILE A 322 3.53 5.29 6.33
CA ILE A 322 3.93 3.88 6.47
C ILE A 322 5.36 3.71 5.97
N ALA A 323 5.69 4.30 4.82
CA ALA A 323 7.04 4.26 4.26
C ALA A 323 8.04 5.03 5.13
N ASP A 324 7.67 6.20 5.63
CA ASP A 324 8.53 7.06 6.45
C ASP A 324 7.75 7.62 7.65
N PRO A 325 7.95 7.09 8.86
CA PRO A 325 7.30 7.62 10.05
C PRO A 325 7.72 9.06 10.38
N ASP A 326 8.93 9.49 9.96
CA ASP A 326 9.49 10.81 10.22
C ASP A 326 9.17 11.82 9.12
N TYR A 327 8.27 11.47 8.20
CA TYR A 327 7.91 12.27 7.03
C TYR A 327 7.60 13.74 7.37
N ALA A 328 6.76 13.98 8.38
CA ALA A 328 6.32 15.33 8.71
C ALA A 328 7.48 16.21 9.19
N SER A 329 8.34 15.70 10.09
CA SER A 329 9.51 16.44 10.58
C SER A 329 10.51 16.73 9.46
N LYS A 330 10.82 15.74 8.60
CA LYS A 330 11.74 15.90 7.47
C LYS A 330 11.26 16.98 6.49
N VAL A 331 9.98 16.93 6.11
CA VAL A 331 9.36 17.91 5.21
C VAL A 331 9.36 19.31 5.82
N LEU A 332 8.95 19.44 7.08
CA LEU A 332 8.85 20.74 7.75
C LEU A 332 10.22 21.35 8.08
N SER A 333 11.28 20.53 8.20
CA SER A 333 12.66 21.00 8.39
C SER A 333 13.45 21.20 7.09
N GLY A 334 12.84 20.90 5.92
CA GLY A 334 13.52 21.04 4.62
C GLY A 334 14.47 19.88 4.28
N GLN A 335 14.34 18.73 4.94
CA GLN A 335 15.12 17.52 4.72
C GLN A 335 14.42 16.53 3.78
N GLU A 336 13.92 17.00 2.66
CA GLU A 336 13.14 16.17 1.73
C GLU A 336 13.94 15.05 1.08
N GLU A 337 15.25 15.25 0.91
CA GLU A 337 16.17 14.25 0.35
C GLU A 337 16.31 13.02 1.27
N ASP A 338 16.05 13.20 2.58
CA ASP A 338 16.04 12.12 3.57
C ASP A 338 14.71 11.36 3.64
N VAL A 339 13.68 11.77 2.90
CA VAL A 339 12.36 11.13 2.93
C VAL A 339 12.39 9.79 2.20
N ILE A 340 12.01 8.71 2.89
CA ILE A 340 11.78 7.40 2.26
C ILE A 340 10.51 7.47 1.41
N PRO A 341 10.58 7.36 0.07
CA PRO A 341 9.43 7.61 -0.78
C PRO A 341 8.48 6.43 -0.86
N CYS A 342 7.17 6.67 -0.70
CA CYS A 342 6.14 5.67 -0.99
C CYS A 342 5.84 5.61 -2.49
N THR A 343 6.11 4.49 -3.14
CA THR A 343 5.82 4.25 -4.56
C THR A 343 4.38 3.76 -4.83
N SER A 344 3.56 3.64 -3.79
CA SER A 344 2.21 3.05 -3.90
C SER A 344 2.19 1.62 -4.46
N CYS A 345 3.23 0.84 -4.24
CA CYS A 345 3.35 -0.55 -4.66
C CYS A 345 2.32 -1.48 -4.01
N CYS A 346 1.77 -1.10 -2.87
CA CYS A 346 0.78 -1.84 -2.07
C CYS A 346 1.23 -3.22 -1.55
N GLN A 347 2.43 -3.69 -1.86
CA GLN A 347 2.88 -5.08 -1.58
C GLN A 347 2.88 -5.44 -0.09
N GLY A 348 3.48 -4.60 0.77
CA GLY A 348 3.59 -4.86 2.21
C GLY A 348 2.42 -4.32 3.02
N CYS A 349 1.72 -3.28 2.55
CA CYS A 349 0.61 -2.70 3.30
C CYS A 349 -0.74 -3.29 2.89
N TYR A 350 -1.22 -3.02 1.68
CA TYR A 350 -2.57 -3.44 1.26
C TYR A 350 -2.68 -4.93 1.00
N ASP A 351 -1.69 -5.54 0.33
CA ASP A 351 -1.77 -6.95 -0.03
C ASP A 351 -1.67 -7.84 1.23
N GLU A 352 -0.76 -7.51 2.19
CA GLU A 352 -0.66 -8.22 3.46
C GLU A 352 -1.92 -8.03 4.32
N LEU A 353 -2.53 -6.83 4.33
CA LEU A 353 -3.77 -6.56 5.03
C LEU A 353 -4.88 -7.53 4.62
N TRP A 354 -5.04 -7.74 3.29
CA TRP A 354 -6.03 -8.66 2.75
C TRP A 354 -5.73 -10.13 3.04
N MET A 355 -4.46 -10.46 3.22
CA MET A 355 -4.02 -11.79 3.66
C MET A 355 -4.15 -12.00 5.17
N LYS A 356 -4.80 -11.07 5.89
CA LYS A 356 -4.94 -11.04 7.36
C LYS A 356 -3.59 -11.12 8.08
N LYS A 357 -2.56 -10.55 7.48
CA LYS A 357 -1.23 -10.42 8.07
C LYS A 357 -1.01 -8.99 8.56
N PRO A 358 -0.13 -8.79 9.55
CA PRO A 358 0.37 -7.48 9.90
C PRO A 358 0.95 -6.77 8.68
N ILE A 359 0.69 -5.46 8.55
CA ILE A 359 1.27 -4.71 7.44
C ILE A 359 2.78 -4.57 7.58
N THR A 360 3.46 -4.57 6.44
CA THR A 360 4.87 -4.24 6.27
C THR A 360 5.03 -3.18 5.19
N CYS A 361 6.25 -2.78 4.89
CA CYS A 361 6.51 -1.85 3.79
C CYS A 361 7.70 -2.31 2.96
N MET A 362 7.59 -2.17 1.64
CA MET A 362 8.65 -2.55 0.72
C MET A 362 9.92 -1.73 0.94
N VAL A 363 9.79 -0.42 1.10
CA VAL A 363 10.93 0.52 1.23
C VAL A 363 11.28 0.85 2.68
N ASN A 364 10.61 0.24 3.65
CA ASN A 364 10.86 0.42 5.07
C ASN A 364 10.81 -0.94 5.78
N PRO A 365 11.91 -1.69 5.80
CA PRO A 365 11.97 -3.02 6.42
C PRO A 365 11.74 -3.02 7.93
N CYS A 366 11.87 -1.85 8.59
CA CYS A 366 11.57 -1.68 10.02
C CYS A 366 10.08 -1.67 10.33
N MET A 367 9.22 -1.56 9.29
CA MET A 367 7.77 -1.50 9.48
C MET A 367 7.24 -2.81 10.05
N GLY A 368 6.48 -2.70 11.17
CA GLY A 368 5.93 -3.86 11.89
C GLY A 368 6.87 -4.48 12.94
N ARG A 369 8.11 -3.98 13.07
CA ARG A 369 9.02 -4.36 14.15
C ARG A 369 8.76 -3.49 15.37
N LYS A 370 8.92 -4.06 16.56
CA LYS A 370 8.82 -3.33 17.84
C LYS A 370 9.89 -2.25 17.94
N MET A 371 9.59 -1.17 18.64
CA MET A 371 10.57 -0.11 18.90
C MET A 371 11.79 -0.64 19.64
N SER A 372 11.59 -1.56 20.60
CA SER A 372 12.66 -2.24 21.33
C SER A 372 13.59 -3.04 20.42
N GLU A 373 13.05 -3.78 19.43
CA GLU A 373 13.83 -4.55 18.46
C GLU A 373 14.63 -3.62 17.56
N ARG A 374 14.02 -2.53 17.07
CA ARG A 374 14.70 -1.53 16.25
C ARG A 374 15.83 -0.86 17.01
N LYS A 375 15.60 -0.49 18.27
CA LYS A 375 16.61 0.09 19.14
C LYS A 375 17.78 -0.88 19.35
N ALA A 376 17.50 -2.15 19.62
CA ALA A 376 18.53 -3.18 19.76
C ALA A 376 19.33 -3.36 18.46
N HIS A 377 18.67 -3.31 17.30
CA HIS A 377 19.31 -3.34 15.99
C HIS A 377 20.24 -2.11 15.79
N ASP A 378 19.75 -0.92 16.12
CA ASP A 378 20.50 0.33 15.95
C ASP A 378 21.66 0.47 16.94
N GLU A 379 21.60 -0.15 18.13
CA GLU A 379 22.64 -0.16 19.15
C GLU A 379 23.72 -1.21 18.89
N ALA A 380 23.43 -2.27 18.13
CA ALA A 380 24.42 -3.26 17.75
C ALA A 380 25.49 -2.63 16.86
N ARG A 381 26.76 -2.76 17.23
CA ARG A 381 27.90 -2.17 16.52
C ARG A 381 28.84 -3.24 15.96
N SER A 382 29.40 -2.94 14.79
CA SER A 382 30.38 -3.77 14.12
C SER A 382 31.36 -2.86 13.37
N ASP A 383 32.65 -3.13 13.45
CA ASP A 383 33.71 -2.38 12.75
C ASP A 383 34.25 -3.13 11.52
N LYS A 384 33.59 -4.21 11.13
CA LYS A 384 33.96 -5.06 10.01
C LYS A 384 34.03 -4.28 8.69
N ARG A 385 34.94 -4.71 7.82
CA ARG A 385 34.96 -4.29 6.42
C ARG A 385 34.04 -5.24 5.64
N VAL A 386 33.05 -4.68 4.99
CA VAL A 386 32.06 -5.48 4.25
C VAL A 386 32.04 -5.06 2.78
N LEU A 387 32.21 -6.02 1.89
CA LEU A 387 32.02 -5.85 0.46
C LEU A 387 30.59 -6.29 0.10
N VAL A 388 29.77 -5.36 -0.39
CA VAL A 388 28.45 -5.67 -0.93
C VAL A 388 28.53 -5.66 -2.45
N VAL A 389 28.11 -6.75 -3.09
CA VAL A 389 28.18 -6.94 -4.54
C VAL A 389 26.80 -6.89 -5.15
N GLY A 390 26.50 -5.82 -5.87
CA GLY A 390 25.24 -5.56 -6.55
C GLY A 390 24.42 -4.43 -5.92
N GLY A 391 24.12 -3.41 -6.72
CA GLY A 391 23.40 -2.19 -6.33
C GLY A 391 21.88 -2.25 -6.53
N GLY A 392 21.28 -3.44 -6.49
CA GLY A 392 19.83 -3.63 -6.46
C GLY A 392 19.23 -3.36 -5.07
N PRO A 393 17.90 -3.54 -4.88
CA PRO A 393 17.22 -3.28 -3.61
C PRO A 393 17.88 -3.95 -2.39
N ALA A 394 18.21 -5.24 -2.51
CA ALA A 394 18.81 -6.00 -1.41
C ALA A 394 20.21 -5.50 -1.04
N GLY A 395 21.03 -5.19 -2.05
CA GLY A 395 22.40 -4.71 -1.81
C GLY A 395 22.45 -3.28 -1.26
N CYS A 396 21.63 -2.37 -1.80
CA CYS A 396 21.53 -1.01 -1.28
C CYS A 396 21.06 -0.99 0.19
N GLU A 397 20.03 -1.77 0.52
CA GLU A 397 19.53 -1.87 1.90
C GLU A 397 20.57 -2.50 2.83
N ALA A 398 21.23 -3.59 2.40
CA ALA A 398 22.28 -4.23 3.19
C ALA A 398 23.43 -3.25 3.47
N ALA A 399 23.89 -2.52 2.44
CA ALA A 399 24.98 -1.56 2.59
C ALA A 399 24.60 -0.42 3.57
N LEU A 400 23.37 0.08 3.47
CA LEU A 400 22.88 1.15 4.33
C LEU A 400 22.80 0.69 5.80
N GLU A 401 22.20 -0.47 6.06
CA GLU A 401 22.04 -1.00 7.42
C GLU A 401 23.40 -1.40 8.05
N LEU A 402 24.30 -2.00 7.28
CA LEU A 402 25.65 -2.31 7.75
C LEU A 402 26.44 -1.04 8.11
N SER A 403 26.31 0.01 7.30
CA SER A 403 26.95 1.31 7.62
C SER A 403 26.38 1.94 8.90
N ARG A 404 25.05 1.87 9.11
CA ARG A 404 24.41 2.33 10.37
C ARG A 404 24.93 1.59 11.60
N LYS A 405 25.30 0.33 11.45
CA LYS A 405 25.95 -0.46 12.51
C LYS A 405 27.42 -0.11 12.74
N GLY A 406 28.03 0.70 11.88
CA GLY A 406 29.43 1.13 11.98
C GLY A 406 30.40 0.33 11.13
N CYS A 407 29.93 -0.62 10.30
CA CYS A 407 30.78 -1.33 9.34
C CYS A 407 31.37 -0.35 8.31
N ARG A 408 32.57 -0.64 7.84
CA ARG A 408 33.19 0.01 6.68
C ARG A 408 32.70 -0.71 5.42
N VAL A 409 31.78 -0.10 4.69
CA VAL A 409 31.10 -0.75 3.58
C VAL A 409 31.57 -0.20 2.24
N THR A 410 31.95 -1.10 1.33
CA THR A 410 32.13 -0.81 -0.09
C THR A 410 31.04 -1.53 -0.87
N LEU A 411 30.19 -0.78 -1.58
CA LEU A 411 29.17 -1.29 -2.48
C LEU A 411 29.66 -1.19 -3.92
N ILE A 412 29.75 -2.32 -4.61
CA ILE A 412 30.09 -2.33 -6.04
C ILE A 412 28.88 -2.68 -6.89
N GLU A 413 28.73 -1.99 -8.02
CA GLU A 413 27.71 -2.24 -9.04
C GLU A 413 28.35 -2.27 -10.42
N ARG A 414 28.06 -3.30 -11.21
CA ARG A 414 28.63 -3.47 -12.56
C ARG A 414 28.13 -2.43 -13.57
N ASN A 415 26.93 -1.88 -13.34
CA ASN A 415 26.33 -0.85 -14.19
C ASN A 415 26.67 0.56 -13.70
N GLY A 416 26.36 1.56 -14.53
CA GLY A 416 26.58 2.97 -14.22
C GLY A 416 25.56 3.60 -13.25
N GLU A 417 24.55 2.84 -12.80
CA GLU A 417 23.54 3.31 -11.86
C GLU A 417 23.08 2.21 -10.89
N LEU A 418 22.59 2.63 -9.72
CA LEU A 418 21.92 1.73 -8.77
C LEU A 418 20.51 1.42 -9.25
N GLY A 419 19.95 0.27 -8.79
CA GLY A 419 18.57 -0.07 -9.05
C GLY A 419 18.35 -1.53 -9.45
N GLY A 420 19.29 -2.13 -10.14
CA GLY A 420 19.16 -3.49 -10.64
C GLY A 420 17.88 -3.67 -11.47
N LEU A 421 17.30 -4.86 -11.45
CA LEU A 421 16.07 -5.15 -12.19
C LEU A 421 14.86 -4.34 -11.71
N TYR A 422 14.78 -4.02 -10.42
CA TYR A 422 13.68 -3.20 -9.91
C TYR A 422 13.74 -1.76 -10.44
N GLY A 423 14.93 -1.23 -10.67
CA GLY A 423 15.13 0.08 -11.27
C GLY A 423 14.55 0.20 -12.69
N THR A 424 14.46 -0.90 -13.45
CA THR A 424 13.87 -0.88 -14.80
C THR A 424 12.36 -0.60 -14.80
N CYS A 425 11.67 -0.76 -13.66
CA CYS A 425 10.26 -0.40 -13.54
C CYS A 425 9.98 1.09 -13.84
N LYS A 426 10.99 1.97 -13.69
CA LYS A 426 10.89 3.41 -14.00
C LYS A 426 10.46 3.70 -15.44
N TYR A 427 10.77 2.80 -16.37
CA TYR A 427 10.40 2.93 -17.79
C TYR A 427 8.90 2.70 -18.05
N THR A 428 8.17 2.16 -17.08
CA THR A 428 6.71 2.04 -17.14
C THR A 428 6.08 3.27 -16.50
N LYS A 429 5.32 4.06 -17.26
CA LYS A 429 4.72 5.33 -16.78
C LYS A 429 4.01 5.19 -15.43
N ALA A 430 3.26 4.11 -15.24
CA ALA A 430 2.55 3.84 -13.99
C ALA A 430 3.48 3.57 -12.79
N LYS A 431 4.75 3.28 -13.01
CA LYS A 431 5.76 2.97 -11.97
C LYS A 431 6.95 3.93 -11.98
N ALA A 432 6.90 5.04 -12.71
CA ALA A 432 8.00 6.01 -12.80
C ALA A 432 8.49 6.47 -11.42
N GLU A 433 7.61 6.52 -10.41
CA GLU A 433 7.97 6.89 -9.04
C GLU A 433 8.99 5.94 -8.36
N VAL A 434 9.24 4.75 -8.92
CA VAL A 434 10.29 3.83 -8.45
C VAL A 434 11.68 4.48 -8.51
N GLU A 435 11.92 5.36 -9.47
CA GLU A 435 13.18 6.11 -9.57
C GLU A 435 13.50 6.86 -8.27
N GLN A 436 12.49 7.43 -7.61
CA GLN A 436 12.67 8.17 -6.35
C GLN A 436 13.26 7.30 -5.23
N VAL A 437 13.01 5.99 -5.25
CA VAL A 437 13.57 5.06 -4.26
C VAL A 437 15.10 5.02 -4.40
N PHE A 438 15.61 4.98 -5.62
CA PHE A 438 17.07 4.91 -5.84
C PHE A 438 17.75 6.27 -5.72
N VAL A 439 17.03 7.35 -5.99
CA VAL A 439 17.51 8.71 -5.66
C VAL A 439 17.71 8.82 -4.13
N TYR A 440 16.70 8.42 -3.35
CA TYR A 440 16.78 8.37 -1.89
C TYR A 440 17.90 7.44 -1.41
N LEU A 441 17.96 6.20 -1.89
CA LEU A 441 18.97 5.22 -1.45
C LEU A 441 20.37 5.69 -1.75
N LYS A 442 20.63 6.27 -2.93
CA LYS A 442 21.93 6.83 -3.27
C LYS A 442 22.32 7.94 -2.28
N HIS A 443 21.42 8.90 -2.05
CA HIS A 443 21.64 9.97 -1.07
C HIS A 443 21.93 9.41 0.34
N ALA A 444 21.11 8.45 0.81
CA ALA A 444 21.25 7.84 2.12
C ALA A 444 22.58 7.08 2.27
N LEU A 445 23.01 6.34 1.25
CA LEU A 445 24.27 5.62 1.21
C LEU A 445 25.48 6.58 1.25
N GLU A 446 25.47 7.64 0.43
CA GLU A 446 26.50 8.67 0.41
C GLU A 446 26.59 9.37 1.78
N LYS A 447 25.45 9.74 2.35
CA LYS A 447 25.35 10.39 3.67
C LYS A 447 25.84 9.49 4.81
N SER A 448 25.68 8.18 4.69
CA SER A 448 26.12 7.20 5.69
C SER A 448 27.60 6.81 5.55
N GLY A 449 28.30 7.31 4.53
CA GLY A 449 29.72 7.04 4.30
C GLY A 449 30.02 5.71 3.62
N VAL A 450 29.05 5.11 2.95
CA VAL A 450 29.27 3.94 2.09
C VAL A 450 30.07 4.33 0.86
N GLU A 451 31.18 3.64 0.59
CA GLU A 451 31.92 3.78 -0.67
C GLU A 451 31.15 3.08 -1.80
N ILE A 452 30.65 3.87 -2.76
CA ILE A 452 29.92 3.35 -3.93
C ILE A 452 30.85 3.33 -5.14
N ARG A 453 31.06 2.15 -5.74
CA ARG A 453 31.83 1.96 -6.98
C ARG A 453 30.91 1.46 -8.08
N LEU A 454 30.48 2.35 -8.95
CA LEU A 454 29.73 2.03 -10.17
C LEU A 454 30.67 1.56 -11.28
N ASN A 455 30.11 0.93 -12.34
CA ASN A 455 30.87 0.35 -13.46
C ASN A 455 31.97 -0.62 -12.98
N THR A 456 31.74 -1.29 -11.85
CA THR A 456 32.73 -2.15 -11.19
C THR A 456 32.18 -3.56 -11.06
N PRO A 457 32.45 -4.47 -12.03
CA PRO A 457 32.09 -5.87 -11.90
C PRO A 457 32.92 -6.54 -10.80
N PHE A 458 32.36 -7.53 -10.12
CA PHE A 458 33.10 -8.32 -9.13
C PHE A 458 34.23 -9.11 -9.79
N THR A 459 35.40 -9.07 -9.18
CA THR A 459 36.56 -9.92 -9.52
C THR A 459 37.24 -10.40 -8.25
N ALA A 460 37.90 -11.55 -8.30
CA ALA A 460 38.64 -12.07 -7.16
C ALA A 460 39.76 -11.12 -6.68
N ALA A 461 40.31 -10.31 -7.56
CA ALA A 461 41.32 -9.29 -7.23
C ALA A 461 40.80 -8.20 -6.26
N LEU A 462 39.50 -7.89 -6.32
CA LEU A 462 38.87 -6.96 -5.38
C LEU A 462 38.90 -7.47 -3.93
N LEU A 463 38.88 -8.78 -3.72
CA LEU A 463 38.99 -9.37 -2.37
C LEU A 463 40.39 -9.14 -1.79
N ASP A 464 41.40 -9.22 -2.64
CA ASP A 464 42.82 -9.00 -2.22
C ASP A 464 43.10 -7.50 -2.01
N GLU A 465 42.45 -6.63 -2.78
CA GLU A 465 42.52 -5.16 -2.64
C GLU A 465 41.82 -4.68 -1.36
N LEU A 466 40.54 -5.03 -1.20
CA LEU A 466 39.64 -4.53 -0.14
C LEU A 466 39.80 -5.28 1.18
N LYS A 467 40.28 -6.53 1.13
CA LYS A 467 40.43 -7.43 2.28
C LYS A 467 39.21 -7.42 3.19
N PRO A 468 38.00 -7.73 2.67
CA PRO A 468 36.78 -7.67 3.45
C PRO A 468 36.75 -8.80 4.49
N ASP A 469 36.13 -8.51 5.64
CA ASP A 469 35.86 -9.50 6.69
C ASP A 469 34.58 -10.31 6.35
N ALA A 470 33.69 -9.70 5.52
CA ALA A 470 32.49 -10.35 5.00
C ALA A 470 32.17 -9.87 3.58
N VAL A 471 31.55 -10.76 2.78
CA VAL A 471 31.01 -10.46 1.45
C VAL A 471 29.50 -10.74 1.45
N VAL A 472 28.72 -9.77 0.99
CA VAL A 472 27.29 -9.90 0.75
C VAL A 472 27.04 -9.95 -0.76
N ASP A 473 26.68 -11.12 -1.27
CA ASP A 473 26.25 -11.33 -2.66
C ASP A 473 24.78 -10.91 -2.81
N ALA A 474 24.56 -9.80 -3.52
CA ALA A 474 23.27 -9.24 -3.89
C ALA A 474 23.13 -9.09 -5.43
N THR A 475 23.82 -9.95 -6.19
CA THR A 475 23.93 -9.86 -7.65
C THR A 475 22.63 -10.14 -8.40
N GLY A 476 21.62 -10.68 -7.73
CA GLY A 476 20.30 -10.88 -8.28
C GLY A 476 20.19 -12.10 -9.21
N ALA A 477 19.47 -11.96 -10.31
CA ALA A 477 19.13 -13.06 -11.22
C ALA A 477 19.16 -12.63 -12.68
N ASP A 478 19.25 -13.60 -13.58
CA ASP A 478 19.14 -13.43 -15.02
C ASP A 478 17.80 -13.92 -15.55
N PHE A 479 17.31 -13.33 -16.65
CA PHE A 479 16.13 -13.85 -17.34
C PHE A 479 16.42 -15.25 -17.87
N LYS A 480 15.49 -16.18 -17.60
CA LYS A 480 15.58 -17.55 -18.05
C LYS A 480 15.37 -17.62 -19.55
N LYS A 481 16.30 -18.27 -20.25
CA LYS A 481 16.16 -18.64 -21.65
C LYS A 481 15.53 -20.03 -21.69
N PRO A 482 14.31 -20.21 -22.22
CA PRO A 482 13.69 -21.53 -22.28
C PRO A 482 14.33 -22.39 -23.36
N ASN A 483 14.28 -23.72 -23.18
CA ASN A 483 14.64 -24.63 -24.27
C ASN A 483 13.46 -24.69 -25.27
N LEU A 484 13.50 -23.82 -26.26
CA LEU A 484 12.45 -23.64 -27.26
C LEU A 484 13.09 -23.42 -28.62
N GLU A 485 12.63 -24.14 -29.64
CA GLU A 485 13.09 -23.95 -31.01
C GLU A 485 12.86 -22.51 -31.48
N GLY A 486 13.89 -21.88 -32.01
CA GLY A 486 13.88 -20.50 -32.50
C GLY A 486 14.09 -19.42 -31.45
N VAL A 487 14.37 -19.78 -30.17
CA VAL A 487 14.59 -18.79 -29.09
C VAL A 487 15.82 -17.91 -29.31
N ASP A 488 16.74 -18.30 -30.20
CA ASP A 488 17.95 -17.55 -30.56
C ASP A 488 17.76 -16.63 -31.77
N LEU A 489 16.57 -16.60 -32.35
CA LEU A 489 16.29 -15.72 -33.49
C LEU A 489 16.41 -14.24 -33.10
N PRO A 490 16.87 -13.36 -34.02
CA PRO A 490 17.10 -11.93 -33.74
C PRO A 490 15.86 -11.16 -33.24
N ILE A 491 14.64 -11.65 -33.54
CA ILE A 491 13.38 -11.04 -33.09
C ILE A 491 13.07 -11.33 -31.62
N VAL A 492 13.84 -12.22 -30.96
CA VAL A 492 13.64 -12.59 -29.57
C VAL A 492 14.53 -11.74 -28.66
N ILE A 493 13.93 -11.11 -27.69
CA ILE A 493 14.59 -10.27 -26.67
C ILE A 493 14.04 -10.59 -25.29
N ASN A 494 14.72 -10.17 -24.24
CA ASN A 494 14.20 -10.28 -22.87
C ASN A 494 13.46 -9.00 -22.43
N ALA A 495 12.83 -9.07 -21.26
CA ALA A 495 12.02 -7.96 -20.75
C ALA A 495 12.86 -6.70 -20.43
N GLN A 496 14.09 -6.84 -19.97
CA GLN A 496 14.97 -5.71 -19.68
C GLN A 496 15.37 -5.00 -20.98
N GLU A 497 15.81 -5.74 -21.97
CA GLU A 497 16.20 -5.19 -23.29
C GLU A 497 15.06 -4.43 -23.98
N ALA A 498 13.80 -4.88 -23.74
CA ALA A 498 12.61 -4.20 -24.24
C ALA A 498 12.32 -2.88 -23.50
N LEU A 499 12.59 -2.83 -22.19
CA LEU A 499 12.31 -1.65 -21.34
C LEU A 499 13.40 -0.58 -21.46
N ASP A 500 14.68 -0.96 -21.44
CA ASP A 500 15.81 -0.02 -21.43
C ASP A 500 16.19 0.49 -22.83
N GLY A 501 15.55 -0.06 -23.89
CA GLY A 501 15.77 0.33 -25.28
C GLY A 501 17.11 -0.13 -25.85
N SER A 502 17.84 -1.04 -25.19
CA SER A 502 19.09 -1.62 -25.69
C SER A 502 18.90 -2.47 -26.96
N ARG A 503 17.68 -2.92 -27.22
CA ARG A 503 17.25 -3.61 -28.44
C ARG A 503 16.07 -2.90 -29.10
N LYS A 504 16.09 -2.80 -30.42
CA LYS A 504 15.01 -2.22 -31.21
C LYS A 504 13.76 -3.12 -31.13
N VAL A 505 12.60 -2.52 -30.88
CA VAL A 505 11.30 -3.20 -30.80
C VAL A 505 10.46 -2.83 -32.02
N GLY A 506 9.93 -3.82 -32.72
CA GLY A 506 9.02 -3.65 -33.85
C GLY A 506 7.62 -3.17 -33.47
N ASP A 507 6.67 -3.18 -34.38
CA ASP A 507 5.31 -2.66 -34.15
C ASP A 507 4.35 -3.72 -33.62
N TYR A 508 4.52 -5.00 -34.01
CA TYR A 508 3.74 -6.13 -33.49
C TYR A 508 4.56 -6.90 -32.45
N VAL A 509 4.22 -6.75 -31.20
CA VAL A 509 4.96 -7.35 -30.10
C VAL A 509 4.16 -8.46 -29.43
N VAL A 510 4.76 -9.64 -29.33
CA VAL A 510 4.22 -10.72 -28.52
C VAL A 510 5.09 -10.91 -27.29
N ILE A 511 4.49 -10.79 -26.11
CA ILE A 511 5.16 -11.04 -24.84
C ILE A 511 4.77 -12.43 -24.35
N VAL A 512 5.75 -13.32 -24.26
CA VAL A 512 5.59 -14.66 -23.69
C VAL A 512 5.83 -14.56 -22.20
N ALA A 513 4.76 -14.60 -21.41
CA ALA A 513 4.80 -14.48 -19.97
C ALA A 513 4.96 -15.84 -19.27
N CYS A 514 5.22 -15.82 -17.97
CA CYS A 514 5.47 -16.98 -17.13
C CYS A 514 4.43 -18.11 -17.33
N GLY A 515 4.90 -19.36 -17.31
CA GLY A 515 4.10 -20.60 -17.46
C GLY A 515 4.71 -21.63 -18.42
N TYR A 516 5.70 -21.23 -19.22
CA TYR A 516 6.40 -22.14 -20.12
C TYR A 516 7.51 -22.88 -19.37
N ASN A 517 7.35 -24.20 -19.17
CA ASN A 517 8.30 -25.08 -18.46
C ASN A 517 8.84 -24.51 -17.13
N CYS A 518 8.03 -23.75 -16.42
CA CYS A 518 8.39 -23.25 -15.10
C CYS A 518 8.27 -24.39 -14.08
N THR A 519 9.25 -25.32 -14.08
CA THR A 519 9.38 -26.38 -13.07
C THR A 519 9.85 -25.82 -11.73
N TRP A 520 10.24 -24.56 -11.69
CA TRP A 520 10.80 -23.91 -10.53
C TRP A 520 9.94 -22.72 -10.08
N THR A 521 9.64 -22.71 -8.81
CA THR A 521 9.29 -21.55 -7.98
C THR A 521 7.90 -20.93 -8.07
N CYS A 522 7.00 -21.48 -8.86
CA CYS A 522 5.60 -21.29 -8.53
C CYS A 522 5.19 -22.33 -7.49
N ARG A 523 5.97 -22.48 -6.43
CA ARG A 523 5.49 -23.18 -5.24
C ARG A 523 4.25 -22.47 -4.77
N LYS A 524 3.13 -23.21 -4.67
CA LYS A 524 2.07 -22.83 -3.74
C LYS A 524 2.77 -22.48 -2.45
N ILE A 525 2.83 -21.20 -2.11
CA ILE A 525 3.07 -20.86 -0.72
C ILE A 525 1.77 -21.32 -0.07
N SER A 526 1.82 -22.50 0.49
CA SER A 526 0.71 -23.15 1.18
C SER A 526 0.51 -22.49 2.54
N ASN A 527 0.12 -21.20 2.51
CA ASN A 527 -0.67 -20.67 3.59
C ASN A 527 -2.14 -20.88 3.16
N PRO A 528 -2.93 -21.63 3.92
CA PRO A 528 -4.35 -21.75 3.61
C PRO A 528 -4.92 -20.32 3.53
N ILE A 529 -5.50 -20.01 2.37
CA ILE A 529 -6.32 -18.80 2.22
C ILE A 529 -7.42 -18.94 3.26
N PRO A 530 -7.61 -17.96 4.15
CA PRO A 530 -8.75 -18.02 5.05
C PRO A 530 -10.02 -18.20 4.24
N ASP A 531 -10.88 -19.16 4.61
CA ASP A 531 -12.09 -19.54 3.85
C ASP A 531 -13.00 -18.34 3.54
N ASP A 532 -12.95 -17.30 4.36
CA ASP A 532 -13.71 -16.07 4.21
C ASP A 532 -13.19 -15.11 3.12
N VAL A 533 -12.03 -15.38 2.53
CA VAL A 533 -11.49 -14.67 1.35
C VAL A 533 -11.31 -15.60 0.14
N ALA A 534 -11.76 -16.85 0.22
CA ALA A 534 -11.63 -17.85 -0.85
C ALA A 534 -12.36 -17.48 -2.16
N GLY A 535 -13.30 -16.53 -2.13
CA GLY A 535 -13.94 -15.97 -3.35
C GLY A 535 -13.11 -14.87 -4.03
N MET A 536 -12.10 -14.32 -3.37
CA MET A 536 -11.00 -13.62 -4.05
C MET A 536 -10.09 -14.70 -4.63
N GLN A 537 -9.77 -14.65 -5.90
CA GLN A 537 -8.53 -15.29 -6.38
C GLN A 537 -7.39 -14.56 -5.68
N THR A 538 -7.22 -14.86 -4.39
CA THR A 538 -6.02 -14.51 -3.68
C THR A 538 -4.95 -15.25 -4.42
N SER A 539 -4.08 -14.50 -5.01
CA SER A 539 -2.84 -15.02 -5.49
C SER A 539 -2.29 -15.92 -4.40
N GLU A 540 -2.36 -17.24 -4.58
CA GLU A 540 -1.29 -18.06 -4.07
C GLU A 540 -0.07 -17.26 -4.46
N SER A 541 0.68 -16.74 -3.51
CA SER A 541 1.73 -15.77 -3.78
C SER A 541 2.83 -16.47 -4.55
N TYR A 542 2.62 -16.54 -5.85
CA TYR A 542 3.64 -16.95 -6.79
C TYR A 542 4.60 -15.76 -6.88
N ALA A 543 5.69 -15.83 -6.16
CA ALA A 543 6.80 -14.90 -6.34
C ALA A 543 7.37 -15.13 -7.75
N CYS A 544 6.75 -14.53 -8.76
CA CYS A 544 7.21 -14.55 -10.13
C CYS A 544 7.48 -13.11 -10.59
N SER A 545 8.70 -12.64 -10.33
CA SER A 545 9.20 -11.35 -10.83
C SER A 545 9.09 -11.22 -12.36
N ALA A 546 9.23 -12.34 -13.09
CA ALA A 546 9.11 -12.34 -14.54
C ALA A 546 7.70 -12.01 -15.04
N GLY A 547 6.64 -12.43 -14.33
CA GLY A 547 5.28 -12.05 -14.69
C GLY A 547 5.03 -10.56 -14.53
N HIS A 548 5.60 -9.95 -13.51
CA HIS A 548 5.54 -8.51 -13.29
C HIS A 548 6.30 -7.75 -14.39
N ALA A 549 7.48 -8.22 -14.78
CA ALA A 549 8.23 -7.64 -15.88
C ALA A 549 7.46 -7.71 -17.21
N ALA A 550 6.75 -8.82 -17.48
CA ALA A 550 5.88 -8.93 -18.66
C ALA A 550 4.78 -7.85 -18.69
N ALA A 551 4.17 -7.57 -17.52
CA ALA A 551 3.16 -6.53 -17.39
C ALA A 551 3.74 -5.12 -17.62
N ASP A 552 4.92 -4.85 -17.09
CA ASP A 552 5.60 -3.57 -17.24
C ASP A 552 6.01 -3.33 -18.70
N VAL A 553 6.55 -4.34 -19.38
CA VAL A 553 6.86 -4.28 -20.82
C VAL A 553 5.61 -4.03 -21.64
N ALA A 554 4.51 -4.76 -21.34
CA ALA A 554 3.27 -4.61 -22.07
C ALA A 554 2.73 -3.18 -21.99
N GLU A 555 2.72 -2.59 -20.79
CA GLU A 555 2.26 -1.22 -20.60
C GLU A 555 3.20 -0.20 -21.25
N ALA A 556 4.51 -0.33 -21.07
CA ALA A 556 5.50 0.59 -21.60
C ALA A 556 5.50 0.63 -23.14
N LEU A 557 5.41 -0.54 -23.79
CA LEU A 557 5.39 -0.62 -25.25
C LEU A 557 4.05 -0.16 -25.84
N ALA A 558 2.94 -0.43 -25.16
CA ALA A 558 1.63 0.10 -25.58
C ALA A 558 1.58 1.64 -25.45
N ASP A 559 2.23 2.23 -24.44
CA ASP A 559 2.38 3.69 -24.30
C ASP A 559 3.22 4.32 -25.44
N GLN A 560 4.09 3.53 -26.07
CA GLN A 560 4.85 3.91 -27.27
C GLN A 560 4.07 3.69 -28.58
N GLY A 561 2.79 3.26 -28.50
CA GLY A 561 1.94 3.02 -29.66
C GLY A 561 2.15 1.65 -30.32
N LYS A 562 2.88 0.71 -29.69
CA LYS A 562 3.06 -0.65 -30.21
C LYS A 562 1.79 -1.48 -30.01
N ARG A 563 1.57 -2.46 -30.89
CA ARG A 563 0.49 -3.44 -30.81
C ARG A 563 0.95 -4.63 -30.00
N VAL A 564 0.46 -4.72 -28.77
CA VAL A 564 0.99 -5.66 -27.77
C VAL A 564 -0.01 -6.78 -27.49
N SER A 565 0.46 -8.02 -27.63
CA SER A 565 -0.24 -9.22 -27.20
C SER A 565 0.57 -9.94 -26.13
N VAL A 566 -0.04 -10.24 -25.00
CA VAL A 566 0.56 -11.04 -23.92
C VAL A 566 -0.03 -12.43 -23.96
N ILE A 567 0.81 -13.46 -24.02
CA ILE A 567 0.38 -14.86 -23.94
C ILE A 567 1.01 -15.54 -22.74
N THR A 568 0.25 -16.42 -22.09
CA THR A 568 0.73 -17.23 -20.97
C THR A 568 0.14 -18.64 -21.04
N ALA A 569 0.96 -19.65 -20.73
CA ALA A 569 0.48 -21.03 -20.63
C ALA A 569 -0.34 -21.29 -19.35
N ARG A 570 -0.51 -20.29 -18.47
CA ARG A 570 -1.32 -20.37 -17.27
C ARG A 570 -2.78 -20.02 -17.53
N ASP A 571 -3.64 -20.36 -16.61
CA ASP A 571 -5.05 -19.99 -16.54
C ASP A 571 -5.28 -18.50 -16.24
N SER A 572 -4.28 -17.82 -15.69
CA SER A 572 -4.34 -16.39 -15.40
C SER A 572 -2.99 -15.70 -15.58
N PHE A 573 -3.03 -14.44 -16.02
CA PHE A 573 -1.87 -13.57 -16.16
C PHE A 573 -1.55 -12.88 -14.83
N VAL A 574 -0.26 -12.86 -14.46
CA VAL A 574 0.30 -12.26 -13.22
C VAL A 574 -0.48 -12.60 -11.94
N PRO A 575 -0.71 -13.88 -11.65
CA PRO A 575 -1.48 -14.27 -10.44
C PRO A 575 -0.79 -13.82 -9.14
N GLY A 576 0.53 -13.61 -9.14
CA GLY A 576 1.31 -13.12 -8.00
C GLY A 576 1.34 -11.61 -7.81
N MET A 577 0.70 -10.85 -8.70
CA MET A 577 0.52 -9.41 -8.50
C MET A 577 -0.63 -9.19 -7.52
N GLY A 578 -0.39 -8.36 -6.49
CA GLY A 578 -1.41 -8.04 -5.50
C GLY A 578 -2.71 -7.53 -6.11
N PHE A 579 -3.82 -7.84 -5.47
CA PHE A 579 -5.18 -7.62 -5.94
C PHE A 579 -5.41 -6.18 -6.47
N THR A 580 -4.96 -5.18 -5.71
CA THR A 580 -5.14 -3.77 -6.07
C THR A 580 -4.40 -3.41 -7.36
N ASN A 581 -3.13 -3.78 -7.45
CA ASN A 581 -2.30 -3.46 -8.62
C ASN A 581 -2.74 -4.23 -9.86
N ARG A 582 -3.13 -5.50 -9.71
CA ARG A 582 -3.57 -6.34 -10.82
C ARG A 582 -4.85 -5.78 -11.47
N GLY A 583 -5.85 -5.43 -10.66
CA GLY A 583 -7.09 -4.84 -11.15
C GLY A 583 -6.85 -3.53 -11.90
N ASN A 584 -6.03 -2.65 -11.33
CA ASN A 584 -5.72 -1.37 -11.95
C ASN A 584 -4.84 -1.49 -13.19
N MET A 585 -3.95 -2.49 -13.27
CA MET A 585 -3.21 -2.81 -14.49
C MET A 585 -4.16 -3.14 -15.65
N PHE A 586 -5.14 -4.03 -15.44
CA PHE A 586 -6.12 -4.35 -16.49
C PHE A 586 -6.97 -3.14 -16.90
N LYS A 587 -7.37 -2.28 -15.95
CA LYS A 587 -8.04 -1.00 -16.27
C LYS A 587 -7.20 -0.11 -17.19
N ARG A 588 -5.86 -0.13 -17.06
CA ARG A 588 -4.95 0.63 -17.94
C ARG A 588 -4.65 -0.09 -19.26
N PHE A 589 -4.69 -1.40 -19.30
CA PHE A 589 -4.47 -2.20 -20.51
C PHE A 589 -5.62 -2.02 -21.53
N PHE A 590 -6.85 -1.97 -21.03
CA PHE A 590 -8.04 -1.92 -21.86
C PHE A 590 -8.03 -0.73 -22.87
N PRO A 591 -7.86 0.53 -22.46
CA PRO A 591 -7.83 1.66 -23.39
C PRO A 591 -6.60 1.66 -24.32
N LYS A 592 -5.55 0.90 -23.98
CA LYS A 592 -4.33 0.77 -24.79
C LYS A 592 -4.38 -0.43 -25.75
N ASN A 593 -5.50 -1.15 -25.79
CA ASN A 593 -5.69 -2.36 -26.60
C ASN A 593 -4.61 -3.44 -26.38
N VAL A 594 -4.09 -3.57 -25.16
CA VAL A 594 -3.22 -4.69 -24.79
C VAL A 594 -4.06 -5.94 -24.65
N SER A 595 -3.84 -6.92 -25.52
CA SER A 595 -4.53 -8.21 -25.44
C SER A 595 -3.79 -9.18 -24.52
N VAL A 596 -4.56 -9.94 -23.72
CA VAL A 596 -4.00 -10.99 -22.83
C VAL A 596 -4.70 -12.30 -23.10
N ALA A 597 -3.95 -13.32 -23.52
CA ALA A 597 -4.46 -14.65 -23.81
C ALA A 597 -3.85 -15.68 -22.83
N ASN A 598 -4.71 -16.29 -22.04
CA ASN A 598 -4.37 -17.38 -21.13
C ASN A 598 -4.46 -18.75 -21.80
N ASN A 599 -3.81 -19.76 -21.20
CA ASN A 599 -3.79 -21.15 -21.68
C ASN A 599 -3.25 -21.26 -23.12
N VAL A 600 -2.26 -20.43 -23.49
CA VAL A 600 -1.57 -20.47 -24.78
C VAL A 600 -0.15 -20.99 -24.55
N LYS A 601 0.18 -22.12 -25.21
CA LYS A 601 1.52 -22.73 -25.18
C LYS A 601 2.26 -22.36 -26.46
N VAL A 602 3.50 -21.93 -26.34
CA VAL A 602 4.40 -21.73 -27.48
C VAL A 602 5.05 -23.06 -27.83
N LYS A 603 4.96 -23.49 -29.09
CA LYS A 603 5.59 -24.72 -29.60
C LYS A 603 6.97 -24.42 -30.17
N ARG A 604 7.09 -23.38 -30.97
CA ARG A 604 8.35 -22.91 -31.56
C ARG A 604 8.23 -21.46 -32.03
N ILE A 605 9.36 -20.82 -32.21
CA ILE A 605 9.49 -19.46 -32.72
C ILE A 605 10.01 -19.56 -34.19
N VAL A 606 9.50 -18.70 -35.05
CA VAL A 606 9.90 -18.57 -36.44
C VAL A 606 10.25 -17.10 -36.72
N GLU A 607 10.84 -16.80 -37.89
CA GLU A 607 11.37 -15.48 -38.24
C GLU A 607 10.37 -14.31 -38.12
N ASN A 608 9.06 -14.58 -38.25
CA ASN A 608 7.99 -13.56 -38.29
C ASN A 608 6.88 -13.83 -37.25
N GLY A 609 7.15 -14.65 -36.22
CA GLY A 609 6.17 -14.93 -35.16
C GLY A 609 6.38 -16.22 -34.42
N LEU A 610 5.29 -16.77 -33.89
CA LEU A 610 5.26 -17.97 -33.04
C LEU A 610 4.22 -18.99 -33.55
N ILE A 611 4.56 -20.26 -33.46
CA ILE A 611 3.58 -21.35 -33.56
C ILE A 611 3.13 -21.65 -32.13
N CYS A 612 1.85 -21.49 -31.88
CA CYS A 612 1.22 -21.64 -30.56
C CYS A 612 0.16 -22.74 -30.59
N GLU A 613 -0.16 -23.25 -29.39
CA GLU A 613 -1.25 -24.22 -29.17
C GLU A 613 -2.21 -23.68 -28.10
N LYS A 614 -3.50 -23.77 -28.37
CA LYS A 614 -4.57 -23.53 -27.39
C LYS A 614 -5.66 -24.59 -27.55
N GLU A 615 -5.97 -25.29 -26.45
CA GLU A 615 -7.02 -26.32 -26.45
C GLU A 615 -6.82 -27.41 -27.52
N GLY A 616 -5.56 -27.78 -27.76
CA GLY A 616 -5.17 -28.79 -28.76
C GLY A 616 -5.12 -28.28 -30.21
N MET A 617 -5.47 -27.02 -30.46
CA MET A 617 -5.40 -26.43 -31.80
C MET A 617 -4.12 -25.61 -31.94
N GLU A 618 -3.36 -25.90 -33.01
CA GLU A 618 -2.18 -25.10 -33.38
C GLU A 618 -2.60 -23.89 -34.23
N PHE A 619 -1.95 -22.76 -33.97
CA PHE A 619 -2.15 -21.54 -34.74
C PHE A 619 -0.86 -20.71 -34.83
N PHE A 620 -0.77 -19.87 -35.84
CA PHE A 620 0.33 -18.93 -36.01
C PHE A 620 -0.04 -17.57 -35.42
N LEU A 621 0.90 -17.00 -34.64
CA LEU A 621 0.78 -15.66 -34.10
C LEU A 621 1.90 -14.78 -34.63
N THR A 622 1.56 -13.78 -35.43
CA THR A 622 2.51 -12.84 -36.06
C THR A 622 3.18 -11.96 -34.99
N ALA A 623 4.49 -11.75 -35.14
CA ALA A 623 5.27 -10.83 -34.33
C ALA A 623 6.51 -10.30 -35.06
N ASP A 624 6.78 -9.00 -34.92
CA ASP A 624 8.05 -8.37 -35.32
C ASP A 624 9.08 -8.47 -34.18
N THR A 625 8.59 -8.59 -32.95
CA THR A 625 9.42 -8.76 -31.74
C THR A 625 8.72 -9.70 -30.76
N ILE A 626 9.49 -10.60 -30.19
CA ILE A 626 9.04 -11.53 -29.16
C ILE A 626 9.80 -11.23 -27.87
N VAL A 627 9.08 -10.84 -26.81
CA VAL A 627 9.68 -10.59 -25.50
C VAL A 627 9.50 -11.80 -24.62
N MET A 628 10.61 -12.45 -24.24
CA MET A 628 10.61 -13.59 -23.33
C MET A 628 10.67 -13.15 -21.88
N SER A 629 9.60 -13.39 -21.11
CA SER A 629 9.49 -13.10 -19.68
C SER A 629 8.96 -14.34 -18.94
N VAL A 630 9.68 -15.47 -19.08
CA VAL A 630 9.21 -16.81 -18.69
C VAL A 630 9.80 -17.31 -17.36
N GLY A 631 10.51 -16.48 -16.65
CA GLY A 631 11.13 -16.82 -15.35
C GLY A 631 12.53 -16.24 -15.24
N MET A 632 13.16 -16.50 -14.09
CA MET A 632 14.51 -16.05 -13.79
C MET A 632 15.34 -17.18 -13.18
N THR A 633 16.66 -17.03 -13.23
CA THR A 633 17.63 -17.96 -12.65
C THR A 633 18.55 -17.19 -11.72
N CYS A 634 18.68 -17.64 -10.47
CA CYS A 634 19.60 -17.03 -9.49
C CYS A 634 21.03 -17.04 -10.01
N ARG A 635 21.74 -15.92 -9.86
CA ARG A 635 23.19 -15.88 -10.09
C ARG A 635 23.93 -16.57 -8.95
N ASN A 636 24.98 -17.29 -9.25
CA ASN A 636 25.80 -18.04 -8.28
C ASN A 636 27.31 -17.94 -8.56
N GLU A 637 27.71 -17.06 -9.46
CA GLU A 637 29.10 -16.95 -9.96
C GLU A 637 30.07 -16.56 -8.85
N ILE A 638 29.63 -15.74 -7.88
CA ILE A 638 30.48 -15.30 -6.75
C ILE A 638 30.68 -16.45 -5.77
N GLN A 639 29.67 -17.26 -5.52
CA GLN A 639 29.75 -18.37 -4.57
C GLN A 639 30.93 -19.29 -4.87
N ALA A 640 31.14 -19.66 -6.14
CA ALA A 640 32.25 -20.51 -6.55
C ALA A 640 33.63 -19.86 -6.31
N GLN A 641 33.70 -18.52 -6.38
CA GLN A 641 34.93 -17.77 -6.13
C GLN A 641 35.25 -17.56 -4.64
N MET A 642 34.27 -17.81 -3.77
CA MET A 642 34.42 -17.74 -2.31
C MET A 642 34.83 -19.07 -1.68
N GLU A 643 34.73 -20.19 -2.39
CA GLU A 643 35.11 -21.52 -1.89
C GLU A 643 36.58 -21.55 -1.48
N GLY A 644 36.85 -22.03 -0.27
CA GLY A 644 38.20 -22.15 0.29
C GLY A 644 38.81 -20.84 0.84
N ARG A 645 38.08 -19.71 0.84
CA ARG A 645 38.50 -18.45 1.45
C ARG A 645 37.99 -18.33 2.88
N ASP A 646 38.79 -17.81 3.78
CA ASP A 646 38.43 -17.50 5.17
C ASP A 646 37.77 -16.11 5.24
N ILE A 647 36.64 -15.95 4.55
CA ILE A 647 35.82 -14.71 4.49
C ILE A 647 34.35 -15.12 4.68
N ALA A 648 33.67 -14.46 5.60
CA ALA A 648 32.23 -14.71 5.81
C ALA A 648 31.43 -14.36 4.54
N PHE A 649 30.56 -15.27 4.09
CA PHE A 649 29.82 -15.11 2.84
C PHE A 649 28.32 -15.22 3.05
N TYR A 650 27.58 -14.23 2.60
CA TYR A 650 26.12 -14.13 2.71
C TYR A 650 25.50 -13.88 1.34
N ARG A 651 24.32 -14.41 1.11
CA ARG A 651 23.54 -14.17 -0.12
C ARG A 651 22.19 -13.55 0.23
N VAL A 652 21.76 -12.52 -0.54
CA VAL A 652 20.50 -11.79 -0.32
C VAL A 652 19.81 -11.46 -1.65
N GLY A 653 18.50 -11.33 -1.64
CA GLY A 653 17.72 -11.04 -2.83
C GLY A 653 17.64 -12.21 -3.79
N ASP A 654 17.45 -11.91 -5.08
CA ASP A 654 17.16 -12.91 -6.11
C ASP A 654 18.34 -13.88 -6.39
N CYS A 655 19.56 -13.54 -6.00
CA CYS A 655 20.68 -14.51 -6.09
C CYS A 655 20.53 -15.63 -5.04
N GLN A 656 19.91 -15.39 -3.90
CA GLN A 656 19.57 -16.40 -2.91
C GLN A 656 18.31 -17.17 -3.31
N ALA A 657 17.23 -16.45 -3.61
CA ALA A 657 15.94 -17.02 -4.02
C ALA A 657 15.10 -15.97 -4.73
N ILE A 658 14.59 -16.31 -5.91
CA ILE A 658 13.74 -15.42 -6.69
C ILE A 658 12.55 -14.95 -5.85
N GLY A 659 12.33 -13.63 -5.80
CA GLY A 659 11.30 -13.00 -4.98
C GLY A 659 10.72 -11.74 -5.62
N ASN A 660 10.25 -10.84 -4.76
CA ASN A 660 9.81 -9.50 -5.12
C ASN A 660 10.67 -8.46 -4.40
N ALA A 661 10.47 -7.18 -4.73
CA ALA A 661 11.25 -6.10 -4.14
C ALA A 661 11.06 -5.99 -2.61
N LEU A 662 9.86 -6.25 -2.07
CA LEU A 662 9.61 -6.29 -0.63
C LEU A 662 10.55 -7.27 0.08
N LYS A 663 10.64 -8.51 -0.45
CA LYS A 663 11.53 -9.53 0.11
C LYS A 663 13.00 -9.16 -0.03
N ALA A 664 13.38 -8.55 -1.14
CA ALA A 664 14.75 -8.12 -1.38
C ALA A 664 15.20 -7.07 -0.34
N PHE A 665 14.38 -6.04 -0.08
CA PHE A 665 14.66 -5.06 0.98
C PHE A 665 14.72 -5.70 2.37
N GLN A 666 13.76 -6.56 2.71
CA GLN A 666 13.75 -7.27 4.00
C GLN A 666 15.02 -8.11 4.21
N GLN A 667 15.46 -8.86 3.19
CA GLN A 667 16.69 -9.65 3.29
C GLN A 667 17.94 -8.77 3.40
N GLY A 668 17.96 -7.61 2.72
CA GLY A 668 19.04 -6.60 2.88
C GLY A 668 19.15 -6.09 4.31
N TYR A 669 18.02 -5.80 4.95
CA TYR A 669 17.98 -5.41 6.36
C TYR A 669 18.44 -6.56 7.28
N GLU A 670 17.89 -7.76 7.08
CA GLU A 670 18.15 -8.92 7.96
C GLU A 670 19.59 -9.43 7.89
N VAL A 671 20.30 -9.24 6.79
CA VAL A 671 21.70 -9.67 6.70
C VAL A 671 22.61 -8.86 7.62
N ALA A 672 22.26 -7.61 7.88
CA ALA A 672 22.99 -6.78 8.83
C ALA A 672 22.87 -7.28 10.28
N GLU A 673 21.85 -8.07 10.62
CA GLU A 673 21.72 -8.68 11.94
C GLU A 673 22.69 -9.88 12.12
N LYS A 674 23.25 -10.40 11.03
CA LYS A 674 24.15 -11.58 11.03
C LYS A 674 25.64 -11.20 10.96
N ILE A 675 25.95 -9.93 10.64
CA ILE A 675 27.29 -9.40 10.46
C ILE A 675 27.69 -8.48 11.61
#